data_64b98ac61b0db3a3cbe58f66005860f6
#
_entry.id   64b98ac61b0db3a3cbe58f66005860f6
#
_cell.length_a   1.000
_cell.length_b   1.000
_cell.length_c   1.000
_cell.angle_alpha   90.00
_cell.angle_beta   90.00
_cell.angle_gamma   90.00
#
_symmetry.space_group_name_H-M   'P 1'
#
loop_
_entity.id
_entity.type
_entity.pdbx_description
1 polymer ?
#
loop_
_entity_poly.entity_id
_entity_poly.type
_entity_poly.pdbx_seq_one_letter_code
_entity_poly.pdbx_strand_id
1 'polypeptide(L)'
;MKALILNSGLGHRMGVLTSEHPKCMTEVSPTETILSRQLRLLESCGVTEVVMTTGYFDTILVDYCHSLGLPMSFTFVNNPLYAETNYIYSIYCAREYLDDDIILMHGDLVFESSVLEDILGCPTSCMKVSSTIPLPEKDFKAVIKNGYVQKVGINFFDDAMEAQALYKLKCEDWKLWLDKIIEFCENDNRKCYAENALNELNGACNIAAFDVKDRLCSEIDNPEDLAAVSARLKEVENRLVYMSLSTNVIHGGHISIIKKAAKLGKLTVGVLSDEVVSSYKIAPIVPRSERKALVASIAGVYRVVDQDTLSYADNIRKYKPDIVVHGDNWVTGYQKPIREEVIKLLAEYGGKLVEFPYSADAKYKSIENTFSGEITDQENRDLELNVWRSVEGIITAENNYEKLDKWIVATGAKAILLVCGPSINVMPVKRYLDTVESRIGVRIVIFSDFTPNPLYDSVVEGVSVFNREKCQAIIAIGGGSAIDVAKCIKLFSNMDPDKNFLKQEIKANDIPFLAAPTTAGTGSEATRFAVIYYNGAKQSVNHESIIPKTVLMDSSLLNTLPLYQRKCTMFDALCHSIESIWSVNSTDESKAYASEAIHLILDNLDGYMENDNVANLGMMNAAYKAGKAINISQTTAGHAMCYKLTSLYGLAHGHAAMLCVRALFPWMLENLDKCIDPRGKDYLASVMDNIAEAFGFPEPKLVCAYLDELYKRLNMSTPSANEAEYMLLTSSVNVDRLKNHPIALDRDTIDSLYHKILGNSELEA
;
A
#
# COMPACT_ATOMS: atom_id res chain seq x y z
N MET A 1 41.13 -3.69 11.98
CA MET A 1 40.93 -3.52 10.52
C MET A 1 41.07 -2.07 10.18
N LYS A 2 41.85 -1.73 9.18
CA LYS A 2 42.09 -0.36 8.70
C LYS A 2 41.47 -0.17 7.33
N ALA A 3 41.01 1.06 7.02
CA ALA A 3 40.63 1.43 5.66
C ALA A 3 41.85 2.02 4.92
N LEU A 4 42.07 1.57 3.70
CA LEU A 4 43.04 2.18 2.77
C LEU A 4 42.27 2.86 1.65
N ILE A 5 42.34 4.21 1.59
CA ILE A 5 41.67 5.00 0.57
C ILE A 5 42.70 5.65 -0.35
N LEU A 6 42.60 5.38 -1.64
CA LEU A 6 43.58 5.82 -2.64
C LEU A 6 43.16 7.15 -3.29
N ASN A 7 43.80 8.27 -2.93
CA ASN A 7 43.48 9.64 -3.34
C ASN A 7 44.62 10.41 -3.98
N SER A 8 45.65 9.74 -4.47
CA SER A 8 46.86 10.41 -5.03
C SER A 8 46.65 10.95 -6.47
N GLY A 9 45.56 10.60 -7.14
CA GLY A 9 45.30 10.93 -8.53
C GLY A 9 44.91 12.41 -8.76
N LEU A 10 45.27 12.98 -9.93
CA LEU A 10 45.01 14.37 -10.30
C LEU A 10 43.56 14.64 -10.79
N GLY A 11 42.80 13.61 -11.15
CA GLY A 11 41.41 13.77 -11.57
C GLY A 11 41.18 14.56 -12.87
N HIS A 12 42.14 14.62 -13.80
CA HIS A 12 42.08 15.43 -15.00
C HIS A 12 40.81 15.29 -15.86
N ARG A 13 40.18 14.11 -15.87
CA ARG A 13 38.96 13.84 -16.65
C ARG A 13 37.74 14.59 -16.12
N MET A 14 37.76 15.07 -14.88
CA MET A 14 36.70 15.89 -14.28
C MET A 14 36.74 17.37 -14.68
N GLY A 15 37.79 17.79 -15.37
CA GLY A 15 37.95 19.17 -15.89
C GLY A 15 37.94 20.23 -14.79
N VAL A 16 37.07 21.22 -14.91
CA VAL A 16 36.97 22.36 -13.98
C VAL A 16 36.55 21.92 -12.56
N LEU A 17 35.83 20.83 -12.43
CA LEU A 17 35.31 20.35 -11.14
C LEU A 17 36.41 19.92 -10.15
N THR A 18 37.64 19.66 -10.65
CA THR A 18 38.78 19.23 -9.82
C THR A 18 39.99 20.16 -9.98
N SER A 19 39.75 21.41 -10.37
CA SER A 19 40.83 22.41 -10.54
C SER A 19 41.42 22.88 -9.20
N GLU A 20 40.62 22.89 -8.13
CA GLU A 20 41.01 23.46 -6.84
C GLU A 20 41.02 22.41 -5.69
N HIS A 21 40.56 21.19 -5.93
CA HIS A 21 40.53 20.12 -4.94
C HIS A 21 40.66 18.73 -5.58
N PRO A 22 41.01 17.68 -4.79
CA PRO A 22 41.09 16.32 -5.31
C PRO A 22 39.70 15.79 -5.67
N LYS A 23 39.63 14.84 -6.60
CA LYS A 23 38.40 14.23 -7.13
C LYS A 23 37.45 13.71 -6.04
N CYS A 24 37.97 13.13 -4.96
CA CYS A 24 37.20 12.63 -3.84
C CYS A 24 36.40 13.68 -3.06
N MET A 25 36.71 14.96 -3.23
CA MET A 25 35.98 16.08 -2.64
C MET A 25 34.85 16.60 -3.54
N THR A 26 34.61 16.00 -4.69
CA THR A 26 33.49 16.37 -5.57
C THR A 26 32.17 16.01 -4.88
N GLU A 27 31.20 16.97 -4.91
CA GLU A 27 29.88 16.78 -4.33
C GLU A 27 29.07 15.77 -5.14
N VAL A 28 28.50 14.76 -4.46
CA VAL A 28 27.57 13.75 -5.02
C VAL A 28 26.14 13.98 -4.57
N SER A 29 25.95 14.80 -3.54
CA SER A 29 24.65 15.27 -3.05
C SER A 29 24.82 16.67 -2.44
N PRO A 30 23.72 17.41 -2.14
CA PRO A 30 23.80 18.73 -1.50
C PRO A 30 24.52 18.76 -0.14
N THR A 31 24.72 17.59 0.48
CA THR A 31 25.27 17.47 1.83
C THR A 31 26.51 16.60 1.92
N GLU A 32 26.91 15.92 0.84
CA GLU A 32 28.02 14.96 0.87
C GLU A 32 28.91 15.07 -0.38
N THR A 33 30.22 15.00 -0.15
CA THR A 33 31.22 14.68 -1.19
C THR A 33 31.41 13.16 -1.27
N ILE A 34 32.12 12.68 -2.29
CA ILE A 34 32.49 11.24 -2.37
C ILE A 34 33.17 10.81 -1.09
N LEU A 35 34.20 11.54 -0.65
CA LEU A 35 35.01 11.19 0.53
C LEU A 35 34.21 11.28 1.84
N SER A 36 33.46 12.36 2.07
CA SER A 36 32.69 12.48 3.31
C SER A 36 31.68 11.34 3.44
N ARG A 37 31.10 10.88 2.33
CA ARG A 37 30.24 9.72 2.29
C ARG A 37 30.99 8.42 2.61
N GLN A 38 32.14 8.17 2.00
CA GLN A 38 32.97 6.99 2.28
C GLN A 38 33.33 6.93 3.77
N LEU A 39 33.81 8.03 4.35
CA LEU A 39 34.21 8.11 5.75
C LEU A 39 33.05 7.90 6.71
N ARG A 40 31.89 8.52 6.45
CA ARG A 40 30.68 8.32 7.26
C ARG A 40 30.19 6.86 7.23
N LEU A 41 30.24 6.21 6.06
CA LEU A 41 29.84 4.82 5.94
C LEU A 41 30.83 3.88 6.65
N LEU A 42 32.14 4.13 6.56
CA LEU A 42 33.17 3.39 7.30
C LEU A 42 32.97 3.53 8.82
N GLU A 43 32.76 4.76 9.30
CA GLU A 43 32.50 5.05 10.72
C GLU A 43 31.25 4.32 11.21
N SER A 44 30.15 4.37 10.46
CA SER A 44 28.90 3.67 10.80
C SER A 44 29.07 2.14 10.87
N CYS A 45 30.08 1.59 10.20
CA CYS A 45 30.45 0.18 10.24
C CYS A 45 31.51 -0.15 11.31
N GLY A 46 31.95 0.82 12.09
CA GLY A 46 32.94 0.65 13.16
C GLY A 46 34.40 0.62 12.66
N VAL A 47 34.68 1.05 11.42
CA VAL A 47 36.05 1.21 10.90
C VAL A 47 36.49 2.63 11.18
N THR A 48 37.38 2.82 12.14
CA THR A 48 37.80 4.13 12.66
C THR A 48 39.26 4.48 12.40
N GLU A 49 40.05 3.56 11.85
CA GLU A 49 41.44 3.77 11.44
C GLU A 49 41.50 3.87 9.90
N VAL A 50 41.97 5.00 9.38
CA VAL A 50 42.03 5.28 7.93
C VAL A 50 43.45 5.64 7.54
N VAL A 51 44.04 4.86 6.63
CA VAL A 51 45.23 5.20 5.90
C VAL A 51 44.83 5.79 4.55
N MET A 52 45.21 7.02 4.27
CA MET A 52 44.83 7.73 3.07
C MET A 52 46.05 8.16 2.28
N THR A 53 46.12 7.71 1.02
CA THR A 53 47.20 8.18 0.16
C THR A 53 46.83 9.53 -0.44
N THR A 54 47.81 10.44 -0.52
CA THR A 54 47.63 11.79 -1.03
C THR A 54 48.60 12.09 -2.20
N GLY A 55 48.36 13.17 -2.92
CA GLY A 55 49.20 13.63 -4.04
C GLY A 55 49.25 15.14 -4.08
N TYR A 56 48.95 15.76 -5.22
CA TYR A 56 49.04 17.21 -5.44
C TYR A 56 48.28 18.07 -4.42
N PHE A 57 47.10 17.64 -4.05
CA PHE A 57 46.21 18.37 -3.13
C PHE A 57 46.34 17.90 -1.67
N ASP A 58 47.52 17.46 -1.26
CA ASP A 58 47.78 16.87 0.08
C ASP A 58 47.20 17.72 1.22
N THR A 59 47.61 18.98 1.34
CA THR A 59 47.20 19.89 2.41
C THR A 59 45.66 20.09 2.42
N ILE A 60 45.06 20.31 1.26
CA ILE A 60 43.62 20.55 1.11
C ILE A 60 42.83 19.31 1.57
N LEU A 61 43.29 18.11 1.24
CA LEU A 61 42.67 16.86 1.61
C LEU A 61 42.78 16.60 3.12
N VAL A 62 43.91 16.85 3.72
CA VAL A 62 44.17 16.74 5.16
C VAL A 62 43.26 17.68 5.94
N ASP A 63 43.22 18.95 5.57
CA ASP A 63 42.38 19.97 6.22
C ASP A 63 40.90 19.61 6.10
N TYR A 64 40.47 19.11 4.94
CA TYR A 64 39.10 18.67 4.72
C TYR A 64 38.71 17.50 5.64
N CYS A 65 39.51 16.46 5.72
CA CYS A 65 39.25 15.33 6.61
C CYS A 65 39.09 15.76 8.09
N HIS A 66 39.99 16.65 8.54
CA HIS A 66 39.88 17.18 9.92
C HIS A 66 38.63 18.05 10.13
N SER A 67 38.20 18.78 9.12
CA SER A 67 37.02 19.65 9.19
C SER A 67 35.71 18.85 9.34
N LEU A 68 35.66 17.58 8.95
CA LEU A 68 34.48 16.72 9.06
C LEU A 68 34.13 16.33 10.51
N GLY A 69 35.06 16.46 11.47
CA GLY A 69 34.83 16.20 12.89
C GLY A 69 34.44 14.75 13.21
N LEU A 70 34.81 13.80 12.35
CA LEU A 70 34.51 12.37 12.57
C LEU A 70 35.42 11.78 13.65
N PRO A 71 34.92 10.83 14.47
CA PRO A 71 35.72 10.16 15.51
C PRO A 71 36.62 9.07 14.90
N MET A 72 37.48 9.48 13.96
CA MET A 72 38.39 8.62 13.18
C MET A 72 39.83 9.08 13.33
N SER A 73 40.76 8.12 13.32
CA SER A 73 42.19 8.38 13.24
C SER A 73 42.67 8.29 11.79
N PHE A 74 43.38 9.33 11.32
CA PHE A 74 43.89 9.40 9.97
C PHE A 74 45.39 9.29 9.94
N THR A 75 45.89 8.46 9.01
CA THR A 75 47.31 8.45 8.61
C THR A 75 47.38 8.84 7.15
N PHE A 76 47.91 10.03 6.89
CA PHE A 76 48.11 10.54 5.51
C PHE A 76 49.48 10.19 4.99
N VAL A 77 49.55 9.63 3.78
CA VAL A 77 50.81 9.21 3.13
C VAL A 77 50.87 9.83 1.76
N ASN A 78 51.78 10.79 1.58
CA ASN A 78 51.96 11.44 0.31
C ASN A 78 52.76 10.57 -0.67
N ASN A 79 52.27 10.45 -1.91
CA ASN A 79 53.02 9.90 -3.03
C ASN A 79 53.73 11.04 -3.76
N PRO A 80 55.06 11.24 -3.60
CA PRO A 80 55.77 12.32 -4.23
C PRO A 80 55.90 12.20 -5.77
N LEU A 81 55.66 10.98 -6.29
CA LEU A 81 55.72 10.66 -7.71
C LEU A 81 54.33 10.47 -8.32
N TYR A 82 53.28 11.07 -7.74
CA TYR A 82 51.87 10.89 -8.14
C TYR A 82 51.62 11.17 -9.64
N ALA A 83 52.39 12.08 -10.29
CA ALA A 83 52.23 12.41 -11.68
C ALA A 83 52.90 11.39 -12.64
N GLU A 84 53.81 10.57 -12.15
CA GLU A 84 54.63 9.65 -12.95
C GLU A 84 54.29 8.18 -12.71
N THR A 85 53.59 7.88 -11.64
CA THR A 85 53.29 6.52 -11.17
C THR A 85 51.78 6.25 -11.13
N ASN A 86 51.41 4.98 -11.02
CA ASN A 86 50.01 4.59 -10.74
C ASN A 86 49.86 4.32 -9.23
N TYR A 87 48.62 4.10 -8.78
CA TYR A 87 48.30 3.92 -7.36
C TYR A 87 48.99 2.70 -6.69
N ILE A 88 49.54 1.76 -7.44
CA ILE A 88 50.43 0.73 -6.92
C ILE A 88 51.59 1.34 -6.13
N TYR A 89 52.16 2.44 -6.59
CA TYR A 89 53.23 3.15 -5.88
C TYR A 89 52.71 3.92 -4.67
N SER A 90 51.48 4.41 -4.70
CA SER A 90 50.84 4.99 -3.51
C SER A 90 50.67 3.97 -2.39
N ILE A 91 50.29 2.74 -2.73
CA ILE A 91 50.22 1.60 -1.77
C ILE A 91 51.61 1.30 -1.25
N TYR A 92 52.62 1.25 -2.11
CA TYR A 92 54.03 1.04 -1.72
C TYR A 92 54.50 2.11 -0.72
N CYS A 93 54.17 3.38 -0.92
CA CYS A 93 54.50 4.45 0.02
C CYS A 93 53.83 4.21 1.40
N ALA A 94 52.60 3.71 1.42
CA ALA A 94 51.82 3.49 2.64
C ALA A 94 52.12 2.13 3.36
N ARG A 95 52.98 1.26 2.81
CA ARG A 95 53.19 -0.13 3.23
C ARG A 95 53.47 -0.33 4.72
N GLU A 96 54.11 0.62 5.38
CA GLU A 96 54.46 0.53 6.79
C GLU A 96 53.26 0.68 7.75
N TYR A 97 52.12 1.16 7.24
CA TYR A 97 50.91 1.38 8.00
C TYR A 97 49.83 0.33 7.74
N LEU A 98 50.10 -0.68 6.86
CA LEU A 98 49.11 -1.62 6.33
C LEU A 98 49.29 -3.05 6.89
N ASP A 99 49.46 -3.18 8.21
CA ASP A 99 49.80 -4.40 8.95
C ASP A 99 48.60 -5.14 9.56
N ASP A 100 47.35 -4.85 9.12
CA ASP A 100 46.09 -5.37 9.65
C ASP A 100 45.20 -5.95 8.53
N ASP A 101 44.02 -6.44 8.88
CA ASP A 101 42.93 -6.64 7.90
C ASP A 101 42.64 -5.29 7.23
N ILE A 102 42.52 -5.27 5.90
CA ILE A 102 42.38 -4.02 5.13
C ILE A 102 41.04 -4.00 4.39
N ILE A 103 40.34 -2.86 4.46
CA ILE A 103 39.32 -2.48 3.47
C ILE A 103 39.96 -1.51 2.49
N LEU A 104 40.23 -1.96 1.26
CA LEU A 104 40.82 -1.17 0.21
C LEU A 104 39.74 -0.59 -0.70
N MET A 105 39.77 0.72 -0.95
CA MET A 105 38.86 1.38 -1.89
C MET A 105 39.54 2.54 -2.64
N HIS A 106 39.07 2.78 -3.85
CA HIS A 106 39.42 3.99 -4.59
C HIS A 106 38.66 5.20 -4.03
N GLY A 107 39.31 6.35 -4.04
CA GLY A 107 38.76 7.60 -3.51
C GLY A 107 37.66 8.24 -4.33
N ASP A 108 37.41 7.72 -5.53
CA ASP A 108 36.34 8.15 -6.46
C ASP A 108 35.17 7.18 -6.52
N LEU A 109 35.14 6.18 -5.64
CA LEU A 109 34.11 5.14 -5.61
C LEU A 109 32.92 5.58 -4.76
N VAL A 110 31.71 5.48 -5.30
CA VAL A 110 30.44 5.72 -4.61
C VAL A 110 29.63 4.44 -4.54
N PHE A 111 29.11 4.11 -3.35
CA PHE A 111 28.38 2.87 -3.12
C PHE A 111 27.22 3.06 -2.11
N GLU A 112 26.27 2.12 -2.15
CA GLU A 112 25.21 2.00 -1.14
C GLU A 112 25.81 1.50 0.20
N SER A 113 25.22 1.92 1.33
CA SER A 113 25.65 1.44 2.66
C SER A 113 25.60 -0.08 2.78
N SER A 114 24.56 -0.69 2.20
CA SER A 114 24.37 -2.15 2.19
C SER A 114 25.51 -2.91 1.50
N VAL A 115 26.16 -2.30 0.50
CA VAL A 115 27.32 -2.90 -0.19
C VAL A 115 28.53 -2.98 0.74
N LEU A 116 28.88 -1.88 1.42
CA LEU A 116 30.02 -1.85 2.34
C LEU A 116 29.83 -2.83 3.51
N GLU A 117 28.65 -2.85 4.09
CA GLU A 117 28.33 -3.70 5.24
C GLU A 117 28.39 -5.18 4.91
N ASP A 118 27.84 -5.58 3.76
CA ASP A 118 27.87 -6.96 3.32
C ASP A 118 29.30 -7.41 3.01
N ILE A 119 30.13 -6.56 2.40
CA ILE A 119 31.55 -6.81 2.16
C ILE A 119 32.29 -6.94 3.48
N LEU A 120 32.06 -6.05 4.45
CA LEU A 120 32.65 -6.15 5.79
C LEU A 120 32.17 -7.38 6.56
N GLY A 121 30.93 -7.81 6.32
CA GLY A 121 30.33 -9.02 6.88
C GLY A 121 30.87 -10.32 6.28
N CYS A 122 31.56 -10.28 5.13
CA CYS A 122 32.14 -11.46 4.50
C CYS A 122 33.16 -12.14 5.44
N PRO A 123 33.11 -13.47 5.68
CA PRO A 123 34.01 -14.11 6.60
C PRO A 123 35.46 -14.21 6.09
N THR A 124 35.66 -14.14 4.78
CA THR A 124 36.96 -14.28 4.10
C THR A 124 37.31 -12.97 3.38
N SER A 125 38.52 -12.93 2.78
CA SER A 125 38.82 -11.86 1.79
C SER A 125 37.84 -11.91 0.65
N CYS A 126 37.38 -10.74 0.19
CA CYS A 126 36.46 -10.65 -0.94
C CYS A 126 36.63 -9.35 -1.74
N MET A 127 36.18 -9.38 -2.98
CA MET A 127 36.14 -8.25 -3.89
C MET A 127 34.73 -8.03 -4.42
N LYS A 128 34.32 -6.78 -4.55
CA LYS A 128 33.06 -6.40 -5.22
C LYS A 128 33.07 -6.80 -6.69
N VAL A 129 32.06 -7.54 -7.11
CA VAL A 129 31.74 -7.82 -8.52
C VAL A 129 30.25 -7.64 -8.78
N SER A 130 29.85 -7.57 -10.05
CA SER A 130 28.41 -7.57 -10.43
C SER A 130 28.19 -8.53 -11.61
N SER A 131 27.21 -9.41 -11.42
CA SER A 131 26.72 -10.33 -12.47
C SER A 131 25.63 -9.69 -13.36
N THR A 132 25.10 -8.53 -12.98
CA THR A 132 23.97 -7.88 -13.68
C THR A 132 24.37 -6.66 -14.51
N ILE A 133 25.50 -6.06 -14.19
CA ILE A 133 26.05 -4.91 -14.94
C ILE A 133 26.80 -5.45 -16.16
N PRO A 134 26.52 -4.93 -17.37
CA PRO A 134 27.29 -5.29 -18.57
C PRO A 134 28.79 -5.03 -18.38
N LEU A 135 29.63 -5.88 -18.98
CA LEU A 135 31.09 -5.71 -18.87
C LEU A 135 31.51 -4.36 -19.50
N PRO A 136 32.14 -3.47 -18.73
CA PRO A 136 32.57 -2.18 -19.21
C PRO A 136 33.77 -2.33 -20.17
N GLU A 137 33.90 -1.42 -21.12
CA GLU A 137 35.07 -1.43 -22.04
C GLU A 137 36.38 -1.06 -21.34
N LYS A 138 36.34 -0.07 -20.45
CA LYS A 138 37.54 0.60 -19.89
C LYS A 138 37.80 0.35 -18.42
N ASP A 139 36.81 -0.19 -17.67
CA ASP A 139 36.94 -0.42 -16.23
C ASP A 139 37.32 -1.87 -15.93
N PHE A 140 37.55 -2.16 -14.64
CA PHE A 140 37.96 -3.49 -14.21
C PHE A 140 36.89 -4.56 -14.42
N LYS A 141 37.38 -5.73 -14.76
CA LYS A 141 36.65 -6.98 -14.79
C LYS A 141 37.43 -8.02 -13.99
N ALA A 142 36.73 -8.87 -13.28
CA ALA A 142 37.30 -9.97 -12.52
C ALA A 142 36.92 -11.30 -13.17
N VAL A 143 37.92 -12.11 -13.52
CA VAL A 143 37.73 -13.50 -13.96
C VAL A 143 37.44 -14.35 -12.74
N ILE A 144 36.30 -15.04 -12.75
CA ILE A 144 35.82 -15.81 -11.58
C ILE A 144 35.86 -17.29 -11.88
N LYS A 145 36.43 -18.06 -10.95
CA LYS A 145 36.41 -19.52 -10.99
C LYS A 145 36.06 -20.09 -9.62
N ASN A 146 35.05 -20.94 -9.57
CA ASN A 146 34.56 -21.55 -8.33
C ASN A 146 34.21 -20.54 -7.21
N GLY A 147 33.72 -19.34 -7.59
CA GLY A 147 33.36 -18.27 -6.66
C GLY A 147 34.53 -17.41 -6.18
N TYR A 148 35.74 -17.63 -6.68
CA TYR A 148 36.95 -16.87 -6.33
C TYR A 148 37.51 -16.10 -7.51
N VAL A 149 38.05 -14.94 -7.22
CA VAL A 149 38.75 -14.06 -8.18
C VAL A 149 40.05 -14.69 -8.56
N GLN A 150 40.27 -14.89 -9.86
CA GLN A 150 41.52 -15.43 -10.43
C GLN A 150 42.40 -14.34 -11.01
N LYS A 151 41.79 -13.39 -11.71
CA LYS A 151 42.49 -12.26 -12.34
C LYS A 151 41.59 -11.02 -12.32
N VAL A 152 42.19 -9.86 -12.25
CA VAL A 152 41.50 -8.56 -12.35
C VAL A 152 42.22 -7.67 -13.36
N GLY A 153 41.47 -7.03 -14.24
CA GLY A 153 42.03 -6.08 -15.22
C GLY A 153 41.00 -5.61 -16.25
N ILE A 154 41.41 -4.69 -17.09
CA ILE A 154 40.51 -4.06 -18.06
C ILE A 154 40.31 -4.89 -19.34
N ASN A 155 41.19 -5.85 -19.63
CA ASN A 155 41.17 -6.61 -20.88
C ASN A 155 40.59 -8.03 -20.76
N PHE A 156 39.93 -8.37 -19.65
CA PHE A 156 39.33 -9.66 -19.43
C PHE A 156 37.82 -9.64 -19.74
N PHE A 157 37.37 -10.42 -20.72
CA PHE A 157 35.98 -10.49 -21.13
C PHE A 157 35.38 -11.90 -21.01
N ASP A 158 36.23 -12.95 -21.04
CA ASP A 158 35.79 -14.34 -20.94
C ASP A 158 35.70 -14.76 -19.45
N ASP A 159 34.61 -15.39 -19.09
CA ASP A 159 34.32 -15.85 -17.70
C ASP A 159 34.50 -14.72 -16.65
N ALA A 160 34.20 -13.47 -17.04
CA ALA A 160 34.42 -12.29 -16.21
C ALA A 160 33.12 -11.65 -15.75
N MET A 161 33.19 -10.97 -14.62
CA MET A 161 32.15 -10.06 -14.10
C MET A 161 32.67 -8.63 -14.03
N GLU A 162 31.76 -7.65 -14.10
CA GLU A 162 32.12 -6.26 -13.80
C GLU A 162 32.67 -6.16 -12.37
N ALA A 163 33.71 -5.39 -12.16
CA ALA A 163 34.40 -5.27 -10.89
C ALA A 163 34.79 -3.82 -10.58
N GLN A 164 34.84 -3.48 -9.31
CA GLN A 164 35.33 -2.19 -8.82
C GLN A 164 36.34 -2.40 -7.70
N ALA A 165 37.21 -1.43 -7.50
CA ALA A 165 38.25 -1.48 -6.48
C ALA A 165 37.67 -1.26 -5.06
N LEU A 166 36.88 -2.21 -4.60
CA LEU A 166 36.38 -2.33 -3.24
C LEU A 166 36.65 -3.74 -2.75
N TYR A 167 37.62 -3.87 -1.86
CA TYR A 167 38.11 -5.13 -1.34
C TYR A 167 38.04 -5.15 0.18
N LYS A 168 37.63 -6.27 0.76
CA LYS A 168 37.97 -6.66 2.13
C LYS A 168 39.06 -7.73 2.09
N LEU A 169 40.17 -7.49 2.74
CA LEU A 169 41.34 -8.35 2.69
C LEU A 169 41.73 -8.75 4.11
N LYS A 170 41.76 -10.04 4.36
CA LYS A 170 42.39 -10.59 5.58
C LYS A 170 43.87 -10.34 5.56
N CYS A 171 44.45 -10.09 6.74
CA CYS A 171 45.86 -9.75 6.88
C CYS A 171 46.78 -10.75 6.16
N GLU A 172 46.48 -12.04 6.19
CA GLU A 172 47.23 -13.10 5.52
C GLU A 172 47.22 -12.98 3.98
N ASP A 173 46.05 -12.74 3.36
CA ASP A 173 45.92 -12.54 1.90
C ASP A 173 46.50 -11.19 1.50
N TRP A 174 46.23 -10.17 2.30
CA TRP A 174 46.76 -8.80 2.05
C TRP A 174 48.28 -8.79 2.07
N LYS A 175 48.90 -9.46 3.00
CA LYS A 175 50.37 -9.53 3.11
C LYS A 175 51.00 -10.13 1.85
N LEU A 176 50.43 -11.21 1.31
CA LEU A 176 50.90 -11.82 0.08
C LEU A 176 50.85 -10.84 -1.08
N TRP A 177 49.74 -10.10 -1.20
CA TRP A 177 49.59 -9.12 -2.26
C TRP A 177 50.51 -7.90 -2.04
N LEU A 178 50.62 -7.37 -0.83
CA LEU A 178 51.48 -6.26 -0.48
C LEU A 178 52.97 -6.61 -0.72
N ASP A 179 53.45 -7.78 -0.37
CA ASP A 179 54.81 -8.22 -0.65
C ASP A 179 55.10 -8.25 -2.15
N LYS A 180 54.14 -8.63 -2.96
CA LYS A 180 54.22 -8.62 -4.42
C LYS A 180 54.21 -7.18 -5.00
N ILE A 181 53.43 -6.27 -4.41
CA ILE A 181 53.42 -4.84 -4.75
C ILE A 181 54.77 -4.22 -4.47
N ILE A 182 55.42 -4.55 -3.32
CA ILE A 182 56.73 -4.10 -2.96
C ILE A 182 57.77 -4.58 -4.01
N GLU A 183 57.75 -5.88 -4.33
CA GLU A 183 58.60 -6.46 -5.37
C GLU A 183 58.46 -5.71 -6.73
N PHE A 184 57.24 -5.44 -7.16
CA PHE A 184 56.95 -4.70 -8.40
C PHE A 184 57.57 -3.28 -8.37
N CYS A 185 57.34 -2.55 -7.27
CA CYS A 185 57.81 -1.15 -7.16
C CYS A 185 59.35 -1.06 -7.05
N GLU A 186 59.99 -2.02 -6.39
CA GLU A 186 61.45 -2.11 -6.30
C GLU A 186 62.10 -2.49 -7.62
N ASN A 187 61.40 -3.24 -8.48
CA ASN A 187 61.79 -3.56 -9.85
C ASN A 187 61.33 -2.50 -10.89
N ASP A 188 61.01 -1.32 -10.43
CA ASP A 188 60.61 -0.13 -11.25
C ASP A 188 59.25 -0.28 -12.02
N ASN A 189 58.43 -1.30 -11.68
CA ASN A 189 57.09 -1.52 -12.21
C ASN A 189 56.04 -0.64 -11.49
N ARG A 190 56.21 0.70 -11.52
CA ARG A 190 55.40 1.66 -10.73
C ARG A 190 54.26 2.27 -11.52
N LYS A 191 54.12 1.97 -12.83
CA LYS A 191 53.10 2.56 -13.74
C LYS A 191 51.90 1.63 -14.01
N CYS A 192 51.92 0.42 -13.50
CA CYS A 192 50.85 -0.53 -13.64
C CYS A 192 49.83 -0.43 -12.48
N TYR A 193 48.69 -1.12 -12.61
CA TYR A 193 47.73 -1.25 -11.56
C TYR A 193 48.23 -2.23 -10.47
N ALA A 194 47.77 -2.07 -9.23
CA ALA A 194 48.13 -3.00 -8.15
C ALA A 194 47.65 -4.44 -8.44
N GLU A 195 46.56 -4.58 -9.18
CA GLU A 195 45.97 -5.86 -9.63
C GLU A 195 46.92 -6.62 -10.58
N ASN A 196 47.86 -5.97 -11.24
CA ASN A 196 48.90 -6.66 -12.01
C ASN A 196 49.76 -7.55 -11.09
N ALA A 197 50.12 -7.02 -9.92
CA ALA A 197 50.85 -7.79 -8.90
C ALA A 197 49.99 -8.96 -8.32
N LEU A 198 48.67 -8.69 -8.08
CA LEU A 198 47.74 -9.72 -7.65
C LEU A 198 47.62 -10.86 -8.67
N ASN A 199 47.56 -10.54 -9.96
CA ASN A 199 47.42 -11.52 -11.04
C ASN A 199 48.64 -12.46 -11.13
N GLU A 200 49.82 -12.04 -10.72
CA GLU A 200 51.02 -12.90 -10.67
C GLU A 200 51.01 -13.91 -9.53
N LEU A 201 50.19 -13.68 -8.54
CA LEU A 201 49.99 -14.63 -7.44
C LEU A 201 49.20 -15.88 -7.83
N ASN A 202 48.63 -15.90 -9.05
CA ASN A 202 47.91 -17.00 -9.67
C ASN A 202 46.89 -17.69 -8.75
N GLY A 203 46.15 -16.89 -7.98
CA GLY A 203 45.11 -17.37 -7.05
C GLY A 203 45.62 -17.84 -5.70
N ALA A 204 46.88 -17.53 -5.34
CA ALA A 204 47.36 -17.80 -3.99
C ALA A 204 46.64 -16.98 -2.89
N CYS A 205 46.12 -15.81 -3.24
CA CYS A 205 45.19 -15.06 -2.39
C CYS A 205 43.77 -15.59 -2.57
N ASN A 206 43.09 -15.95 -1.48
CA ASN A 206 41.76 -16.51 -1.49
C ASN A 206 40.69 -15.40 -1.47
N ILE A 207 40.58 -14.60 -2.53
CA ILE A 207 39.63 -13.48 -2.66
C ILE A 207 38.32 -13.99 -3.25
N ALA A 208 37.28 -14.06 -2.45
CA ALA A 208 35.94 -14.43 -2.93
C ALA A 208 35.31 -13.33 -3.80
N ALA A 209 34.56 -13.72 -4.84
CA ALA A 209 33.79 -12.79 -5.63
C ALA A 209 32.47 -12.46 -4.89
N PHE A 210 32.30 -11.22 -4.47
CA PHE A 210 31.10 -10.75 -3.79
C PHE A 210 30.18 -10.05 -4.78
N ASP A 211 29.12 -10.75 -5.22
CA ASP A 211 28.18 -10.25 -6.22
C ASP A 211 27.18 -9.27 -5.60
N VAL A 212 27.32 -7.99 -5.91
CA VAL A 212 26.41 -6.93 -5.45
C VAL A 212 25.18 -6.75 -6.35
N LYS A 213 25.14 -7.45 -7.48
CA LYS A 213 24.05 -7.36 -8.48
C LYS A 213 23.87 -5.92 -9.00
N ASP A 214 22.62 -5.41 -8.91
CA ASP A 214 22.20 -4.08 -9.40
C ASP A 214 22.38 -2.96 -8.37
N ARG A 215 23.00 -3.24 -7.20
CA ARG A 215 23.26 -2.22 -6.18
C ARG A 215 24.34 -1.25 -6.64
N LEU A 216 24.16 0.04 -6.26
CA LEU A 216 25.11 1.07 -6.61
C LEU A 216 26.50 0.80 -5.98
N CYS A 217 27.49 0.64 -6.83
CA CYS A 217 28.93 0.68 -6.50
C CYS A 217 29.68 1.00 -7.79
N SER A 218 30.03 2.26 -8.00
CA SER A 218 30.58 2.76 -9.26
C SER A 218 31.60 3.86 -9.02
N GLU A 219 32.65 3.93 -9.82
CA GLU A 219 33.59 5.03 -9.88
C GLU A 219 32.99 6.24 -10.63
N ILE A 220 33.41 7.45 -10.26
CA ILE A 220 33.06 8.68 -10.94
C ILE A 220 34.30 9.17 -11.66
N ASP A 221 34.40 9.02 -12.98
CA ASP A 221 35.57 9.34 -13.75
C ASP A 221 35.48 10.66 -14.53
N ASN A 222 34.25 11.09 -14.82
CA ASN A 222 33.96 12.28 -15.62
C ASN A 222 32.63 12.93 -15.12
N PRO A 223 32.27 14.13 -15.64
CA PRO A 223 31.00 14.78 -15.24
C PRO A 223 29.73 13.99 -15.57
N GLU A 224 29.75 13.18 -16.61
CA GLU A 224 28.61 12.30 -16.99
C GLU A 224 28.41 11.21 -15.97
N ASP A 225 29.48 10.56 -15.50
CA ASP A 225 29.44 9.58 -14.42
C ASP A 225 28.93 10.23 -13.13
N LEU A 226 29.42 11.44 -12.81
CA LEU A 226 28.93 12.19 -11.64
C LEU A 226 27.42 12.41 -11.70
N ALA A 227 26.89 12.83 -12.84
CA ALA A 227 25.45 13.05 -13.00
C ALA A 227 24.66 11.75 -12.86
N ALA A 228 25.12 10.66 -13.49
CA ALA A 228 24.48 9.37 -13.44
C ALA A 228 24.50 8.75 -12.02
N VAL A 229 25.66 8.77 -11.37
CA VAL A 229 25.83 8.23 -10.01
C VAL A 229 25.06 9.06 -8.99
N SER A 230 25.07 10.41 -9.08
CA SER A 230 24.30 11.28 -8.20
C SER A 230 22.80 11.10 -8.37
N ALA A 231 22.29 10.92 -9.59
CA ALA A 231 20.90 10.61 -9.85
C ALA A 231 20.49 9.24 -9.25
N ARG A 232 21.33 8.22 -9.44
CA ARG A 232 21.11 6.89 -8.89
C ARG A 232 21.18 6.88 -7.37
N LEU A 233 22.10 7.63 -6.77
CA LEU A 233 22.23 7.80 -5.33
C LEU A 233 20.97 8.43 -4.74
N LYS A 234 20.45 9.49 -5.36
CA LYS A 234 19.21 10.15 -4.98
C LYS A 234 18.02 9.20 -5.07
N GLU A 235 17.95 8.37 -6.10
CA GLU A 235 16.93 7.33 -6.24
C GLU A 235 16.99 6.33 -5.10
N VAL A 236 18.19 5.80 -4.78
CA VAL A 236 18.40 4.85 -3.69
C VAL A 236 18.03 5.44 -2.32
N GLU A 237 18.44 6.68 -2.05
CA GLU A 237 18.16 7.36 -0.77
C GLU A 237 16.69 7.77 -0.60
N ASN A 238 15.95 7.98 -1.68
CA ASN A 238 14.53 8.27 -1.66
C ASN A 238 13.64 7.03 -1.79
N ARG A 239 14.22 5.86 -2.01
CA ARG A 239 13.50 4.59 -2.08
C ARG A 239 12.65 4.39 -0.83
N LEU A 240 11.37 4.10 -1.02
CA LEU A 240 10.43 3.87 0.07
C LEU A 240 10.47 2.40 0.47
N VAL A 241 10.73 2.14 1.74
CA VAL A 241 10.77 0.79 2.30
C VAL A 241 9.65 0.64 3.32
N TYR A 242 8.94 -0.49 3.28
CA TYR A 242 7.88 -0.81 4.21
C TYR A 242 8.11 -2.17 4.89
N MET A 243 7.85 -2.24 6.17
CA MET A 243 7.73 -3.51 6.90
C MET A 243 6.62 -3.42 7.95
N SER A 244 6.07 -4.56 8.35
CA SER A 244 5.11 -4.65 9.46
C SER A 244 5.73 -5.29 10.68
N LEU A 245 5.26 -4.89 11.86
CA LEU A 245 5.72 -5.40 13.14
C LEU A 245 4.54 -5.71 14.07
N SER A 246 4.52 -6.93 14.60
CA SER A 246 3.44 -7.46 15.44
C SER A 246 3.86 -7.79 16.88
N THR A 247 5.08 -7.49 17.25
CA THR A 247 5.66 -8.02 18.49
C THR A 247 5.23 -7.28 19.75
N ASN A 248 5.05 -8.03 20.83
CA ASN A 248 4.90 -7.52 22.19
C ASN A 248 6.22 -7.06 22.80
N VAL A 249 7.33 -7.66 22.38
CA VAL A 249 8.68 -7.39 22.90
C VAL A 249 9.62 -7.17 21.72
N ILE A 250 10.21 -5.99 21.66
CA ILE A 250 11.27 -5.69 20.68
C ILE A 250 12.58 -6.25 21.22
N HIS A 251 13.18 -7.18 20.50
CA HIS A 251 14.47 -7.79 20.84
C HIS A 251 15.49 -7.63 19.71
N GLY A 252 16.74 -8.04 19.94
CA GLY A 252 17.84 -7.87 18.98
C GLY A 252 17.56 -8.39 17.58
N GLY A 253 16.76 -9.46 17.42
CA GLY A 253 16.35 -9.97 16.11
C GLY A 253 15.49 -8.96 15.33
N HIS A 254 14.50 -8.36 15.97
CA HIS A 254 13.66 -7.31 15.36
C HIS A 254 14.49 -6.07 15.02
N ILE A 255 15.36 -5.63 15.94
CA ILE A 255 16.25 -4.48 15.72
C ILE A 255 17.19 -4.74 14.54
N SER A 256 17.70 -5.97 14.39
CA SER A 256 18.56 -6.36 13.26
C SER A 256 17.82 -6.23 11.92
N ILE A 257 16.58 -6.73 11.81
CA ILE A 257 15.79 -6.62 10.58
C ILE A 257 15.43 -5.16 10.29
N ILE A 258 15.00 -4.39 11.30
CA ILE A 258 14.70 -2.96 11.17
C ILE A 258 15.91 -2.20 10.64
N LYS A 259 17.11 -2.43 11.22
CA LYS A 259 18.34 -1.81 10.75
C LYS A 259 18.70 -2.20 9.31
N LYS A 260 18.54 -3.47 8.94
CA LYS A 260 18.76 -3.91 7.56
C LYS A 260 17.76 -3.29 6.59
N ALA A 261 16.49 -3.20 6.96
CA ALA A 261 15.45 -2.56 6.16
C ALA A 261 15.72 -1.06 5.97
N ALA A 262 16.14 -0.36 7.04
CA ALA A 262 16.48 1.06 7.00
C ALA A 262 17.63 1.41 6.04
N LYS A 263 18.50 0.46 5.75
CA LYS A 263 19.61 0.62 4.81
C LYS A 263 19.19 0.54 3.34
N LEU A 264 18.01 0.00 3.08
CA LEU A 264 17.47 -0.11 1.72
C LEU A 264 16.77 1.18 1.26
N GLY A 265 16.50 2.12 2.18
CA GLY A 265 15.82 3.38 1.89
C GLY A 265 15.07 3.96 3.10
N LYS A 266 14.14 4.85 2.87
CA LYS A 266 13.29 5.49 3.89
C LYS A 266 12.30 4.50 4.47
N LEU A 267 12.63 3.91 5.63
CA LEU A 267 11.85 2.84 6.25
C LEU A 267 10.59 3.37 6.94
N THR A 268 9.45 2.93 6.47
CA THR A 268 8.15 3.04 7.15
C THR A 268 7.82 1.72 7.83
N VAL A 269 7.52 1.75 9.14
CA VAL A 269 7.14 0.56 9.92
C VAL A 269 5.66 0.63 10.27
N GLY A 270 4.87 -0.34 9.81
CA GLY A 270 3.48 -0.56 10.21
C GLY A 270 3.41 -1.34 11.52
N VAL A 271 2.78 -0.79 12.55
CA VAL A 271 2.59 -1.48 13.84
C VAL A 271 1.16 -2.00 13.92
N LEU A 272 1.02 -3.31 14.04
CA LEU A 272 -0.28 -3.99 14.11
C LEU A 272 -1.08 -3.55 15.33
N SER A 273 -2.42 -3.44 15.16
CA SER A 273 -3.33 -3.11 16.26
C SER A 273 -3.35 -4.21 17.31
N ASP A 274 -3.79 -3.87 18.52
CA ASP A 274 -3.84 -4.82 19.63
C ASP A 274 -4.87 -5.93 19.35
N GLU A 275 -5.97 -5.57 18.69
CA GLU A 275 -7.02 -6.48 18.25
C GLU A 275 -6.50 -7.47 17.21
N VAL A 276 -5.77 -6.98 16.21
CA VAL A 276 -5.19 -7.82 15.16
C VAL A 276 -4.14 -8.77 15.74
N VAL A 277 -3.27 -8.28 16.63
CA VAL A 277 -2.28 -9.16 17.29
C VAL A 277 -2.99 -10.21 18.13
N SER A 278 -4.03 -9.83 18.89
CA SER A 278 -4.79 -10.74 19.74
C SER A 278 -5.56 -11.81 18.96
N SER A 279 -5.81 -11.59 17.67
CA SER A 279 -6.54 -12.56 16.83
C SER A 279 -5.70 -13.80 16.46
N TYR A 280 -4.37 -13.73 16.57
CA TYR A 280 -3.46 -14.82 16.18
C TYR A 280 -2.28 -15.06 17.12
N LYS A 281 -2.12 -14.22 18.15
CA LYS A 281 -1.10 -14.35 19.22
C LYS A 281 -1.74 -13.99 20.56
N ILE A 282 -1.00 -14.19 21.65
CA ILE A 282 -1.39 -13.68 22.96
C ILE A 282 -1.53 -12.16 22.88
N ALA A 283 -2.59 -11.64 23.50
CA ALA A 283 -2.88 -10.20 23.54
C ALA A 283 -1.65 -9.38 23.95
N PRO A 284 -1.36 -8.24 23.27
CA PRO A 284 -0.21 -7.42 23.59
C PRO A 284 -0.25 -6.93 25.05
N ILE A 285 0.88 -7.11 25.74
CA ILE A 285 1.08 -6.55 27.09
C ILE A 285 1.33 -5.04 27.01
N VAL A 286 2.01 -4.61 25.92
CA VAL A 286 2.34 -3.21 25.66
C VAL A 286 1.35 -2.66 24.64
N PRO A 287 0.57 -1.62 24.98
CA PRO A 287 -0.39 -1.01 24.09
C PRO A 287 0.25 -0.53 22.79
N ARG A 288 -0.52 -0.54 21.68
CA ARG A 288 -0.05 -0.12 20.35
C ARG A 288 0.63 1.25 20.35
N SER A 289 0.10 2.22 21.10
CA SER A 289 0.68 3.57 21.21
C SER A 289 2.13 3.55 21.72
N GLU A 290 2.40 2.75 22.74
CA GLU A 290 3.73 2.59 23.31
C GLU A 290 4.65 1.78 22.37
N ARG A 291 4.14 0.73 21.73
CA ARG A 291 4.87 -0.03 20.71
C ARG A 291 5.29 0.86 19.54
N LYS A 292 4.42 1.78 19.10
CA LYS A 292 4.75 2.78 18.07
C LYS A 292 5.86 3.73 18.55
N ALA A 293 5.78 4.21 19.78
CA ALA A 293 6.81 5.10 20.34
C ALA A 293 8.19 4.40 20.44
N LEU A 294 8.20 3.14 20.88
CA LEU A 294 9.42 2.33 20.92
C LEU A 294 10.02 2.14 19.52
N VAL A 295 9.21 1.78 18.52
CA VAL A 295 9.67 1.59 17.14
C VAL A 295 10.19 2.91 16.56
N ALA A 296 9.52 4.02 16.82
CA ALA A 296 9.94 5.35 16.35
C ALA A 296 11.29 5.80 16.93
N SER A 297 11.68 5.28 18.09
CA SER A 297 12.98 5.57 18.72
C SER A 297 14.16 4.78 18.15
N ILE A 298 13.89 3.77 17.29
CA ILE A 298 14.94 2.95 16.69
C ILE A 298 15.63 3.72 15.55
N ALA A 299 16.95 3.84 15.63
CA ALA A 299 17.74 4.52 14.62
C ALA A 299 17.50 3.91 13.22
N GLY A 300 17.24 4.77 12.23
CA GLY A 300 16.96 4.37 10.85
C GLY A 300 15.47 4.22 10.50
N VAL A 301 14.56 4.27 11.47
CA VAL A 301 13.12 4.33 11.19
C VAL A 301 12.76 5.74 10.74
N TYR A 302 12.29 5.87 9.50
CA TYR A 302 11.87 7.16 8.93
C TYR A 302 10.47 7.55 9.43
N ARG A 303 9.55 6.59 9.51
CA ARG A 303 8.15 6.82 9.92
C ARG A 303 7.52 5.56 10.50
N VAL A 304 6.62 5.74 11.48
CA VAL A 304 5.78 4.67 12.04
C VAL A 304 4.32 4.95 11.71
N VAL A 305 3.62 3.93 11.22
CA VAL A 305 2.21 4.02 10.80
C VAL A 305 1.38 2.91 11.44
N ASP A 306 0.07 3.07 11.38
CA ASP A 306 -0.86 2.05 11.84
C ASP A 306 -1.01 0.93 10.79
N GLN A 307 -1.09 -0.32 11.28
CA GLN A 307 -1.44 -1.50 10.51
C GLN A 307 -2.66 -2.14 11.18
N ASP A 308 -3.83 -1.94 10.60
CA ASP A 308 -5.10 -2.34 11.22
C ASP A 308 -5.59 -3.70 10.75
N THR A 309 -4.83 -4.36 9.89
CA THR A 309 -5.09 -5.72 9.38
C THR A 309 -3.81 -6.52 9.28
N LEU A 310 -3.90 -7.86 9.22
CA LEU A 310 -2.74 -8.72 8.90
C LEU A 310 -2.31 -8.56 7.44
N SER A 311 -3.23 -8.23 6.53
CA SER A 311 -2.93 -7.90 5.15
C SER A 311 -2.10 -6.61 5.07
N TYR A 312 -1.13 -6.57 4.17
CA TYR A 312 -0.32 -5.39 3.87
C TYR A 312 -0.99 -4.48 2.84
N ALA A 313 -2.12 -4.91 2.24
CA ALA A 313 -2.70 -4.31 1.06
C ALA A 313 -2.98 -2.81 1.21
N ASP A 314 -3.61 -2.40 2.30
CA ASP A 314 -3.98 -1.00 2.52
C ASP A 314 -2.75 -0.09 2.60
N ASN A 315 -1.74 -0.52 3.38
CA ASN A 315 -0.51 0.25 3.53
C ASN A 315 0.38 0.20 2.27
N ILE A 316 0.41 -0.92 1.54
CA ILE A 316 1.12 -1.00 0.26
C ILE A 316 0.47 -0.07 -0.77
N ARG A 317 -0.85 -0.08 -0.90
CA ARG A 317 -1.57 0.82 -1.84
C ARG A 317 -1.41 2.29 -1.46
N LYS A 318 -1.50 2.60 -0.17
CA LYS A 318 -1.39 3.96 0.36
C LYS A 318 0.00 4.56 0.21
N TYR A 319 1.04 3.79 0.50
CA TYR A 319 2.42 4.31 0.57
C TYR A 319 3.26 3.93 -0.64
N LYS A 320 2.80 3.00 -1.47
CA LYS A 320 3.48 2.48 -2.68
C LYS A 320 4.98 2.28 -2.46
N PRO A 321 5.39 1.43 -1.48
CA PRO A 321 6.80 1.24 -1.18
C PRO A 321 7.51 0.53 -2.33
N ASP A 322 8.71 0.99 -2.69
CA ASP A 322 9.57 0.33 -3.67
C ASP A 322 10.02 -1.05 -3.19
N ILE A 323 10.14 -1.20 -1.86
CA ILE A 323 10.56 -2.45 -1.23
C ILE A 323 9.66 -2.72 -0.01
N VAL A 324 9.14 -3.95 0.06
CA VAL A 324 8.60 -4.50 1.31
C VAL A 324 9.63 -5.44 1.90
N VAL A 325 9.88 -5.32 3.21
CA VAL A 325 10.83 -6.16 3.95
C VAL A 325 10.10 -7.06 4.95
N HIS A 326 10.50 -8.31 5.01
CA HIS A 326 10.04 -9.25 6.04
C HIS A 326 11.14 -10.26 6.42
N GLY A 327 10.95 -10.98 7.53
CA GLY A 327 11.75 -12.18 7.84
C GLY A 327 11.30 -13.36 6.95
N ASP A 328 12.19 -14.33 6.71
CA ASP A 328 11.87 -15.52 5.88
C ASP A 328 10.92 -16.52 6.57
N ASN A 329 10.54 -16.26 7.81
CA ASN A 329 9.65 -17.11 8.61
C ASN A 329 8.20 -17.18 8.12
N TRP A 330 7.80 -16.39 7.13
CA TRP A 330 6.47 -16.41 6.52
C TRP A 330 6.38 -17.16 5.18
N VAL A 331 7.47 -17.76 4.72
CA VAL A 331 7.51 -18.59 3.50
C VAL A 331 6.63 -19.84 3.64
N THR A 332 6.43 -20.30 4.88
CA THR A 332 5.58 -21.43 5.25
C THR A 332 4.60 -21.04 6.36
N GLY A 333 3.59 -21.86 6.62
CA GLY A 333 2.63 -21.64 7.69
C GLY A 333 1.53 -20.62 7.35
N TYR A 334 0.86 -20.10 8.38
CA TYR A 334 -0.32 -19.25 8.25
C TYR A 334 -0.07 -17.90 7.56
N GLN A 335 1.15 -17.41 7.54
CA GLN A 335 1.51 -16.15 6.89
C GLN A 335 1.81 -16.28 5.39
N LYS A 336 1.91 -17.50 4.86
CA LYS A 336 2.19 -17.73 3.44
C LYS A 336 1.21 -17.00 2.49
N PRO A 337 -0.12 -17.00 2.73
CA PRO A 337 -1.06 -16.25 1.89
C PRO A 337 -0.80 -14.74 1.88
N ILE A 338 -0.38 -14.18 3.03
CA ILE A 338 -0.04 -12.75 3.15
C ILE A 338 1.20 -12.44 2.30
N ARG A 339 2.20 -13.33 2.32
CA ARG A 339 3.39 -13.21 1.47
C ARG A 339 3.03 -13.20 -0.02
N GLU A 340 2.16 -14.12 -0.44
CA GLU A 340 1.70 -14.22 -1.83
C GLU A 340 0.92 -12.96 -2.25
N GLU A 341 0.08 -12.41 -1.37
CA GLU A 341 -0.61 -11.13 -1.57
C GLU A 341 0.39 -9.99 -1.75
N VAL A 342 1.39 -9.87 -0.89
CA VAL A 342 2.42 -8.84 -0.97
C VAL A 342 3.17 -8.91 -2.31
N ILE A 343 3.57 -10.10 -2.74
CA ILE A 343 4.25 -10.30 -4.03
C ILE A 343 3.37 -9.81 -5.18
N LYS A 344 2.08 -10.16 -5.17
CA LYS A 344 1.13 -9.75 -6.21
C LYS A 344 0.96 -8.23 -6.24
N LEU A 345 0.74 -7.60 -5.09
CA LEU A 345 0.57 -6.15 -4.99
C LEU A 345 1.81 -5.38 -5.44
N LEU A 346 3.00 -5.84 -5.06
CA LEU A 346 4.26 -5.23 -5.50
C LEU A 346 4.47 -5.35 -7.00
N ALA A 347 4.06 -6.47 -7.61
CA ALA A 347 4.17 -6.69 -9.06
C ALA A 347 3.29 -5.70 -9.86
N GLU A 348 2.20 -5.18 -9.29
CA GLU A 348 1.31 -4.23 -9.97
C GLU A 348 2.02 -2.91 -10.37
N TYR A 349 3.08 -2.51 -9.66
CA TYR A 349 3.80 -1.27 -9.92
C TYR A 349 5.33 -1.41 -9.91
N GLY A 350 5.86 -2.63 -9.98
CA GLY A 350 7.30 -2.90 -10.07
C GLY A 350 8.06 -2.88 -8.74
N GLY A 351 7.36 -2.92 -7.60
CA GLY A 351 7.99 -3.04 -6.28
C GLY A 351 8.63 -4.42 -6.07
N LYS A 352 9.51 -4.53 -5.05
CA LYS A 352 10.26 -5.75 -4.73
C LYS A 352 10.01 -6.22 -3.30
N LEU A 353 9.92 -7.53 -3.09
CA LEU A 353 9.98 -8.14 -1.75
C LEU A 353 11.42 -8.51 -1.42
N VAL A 354 11.90 -8.09 -0.27
CA VAL A 354 13.22 -8.47 0.28
C VAL A 354 13.01 -9.23 1.58
N GLU A 355 13.52 -10.45 1.65
CA GLU A 355 13.39 -11.31 2.81
C GLU A 355 14.76 -11.51 3.45
N PHE A 356 14.85 -11.26 4.75
CA PHE A 356 16.06 -11.52 5.52
C PHE A 356 15.91 -12.80 6.33
N PRO A 357 16.98 -13.61 6.44
CA PRO A 357 16.96 -14.74 7.36
C PRO A 357 16.58 -14.27 8.76
N TYR A 358 15.50 -14.83 9.28
CA TYR A 358 15.12 -14.62 10.67
C TYR A 358 16.08 -15.42 11.54
N SER A 359 17.11 -14.77 12.04
CA SER A 359 18.06 -15.40 12.93
C SER A 359 17.38 -15.69 14.27
N ALA A 360 16.78 -16.86 14.38
CA ALA A 360 16.31 -17.41 15.63
C ALA A 360 17.53 -17.84 16.46
N ASP A 361 18.25 -16.87 17.06
CA ASP A 361 19.08 -17.19 18.20
C ASP A 361 18.20 -17.89 19.23
N ALA A 362 18.59 -19.09 19.69
CA ALA A 362 17.82 -19.88 20.65
C ALA A 362 17.37 -19.06 21.88
N LYS A 363 18.14 -18.03 22.24
CA LYS A 363 17.83 -17.07 23.29
C LYS A 363 16.59 -16.21 23.00
N TYR A 364 16.39 -15.78 21.74
CA TYR A 364 15.22 -14.98 21.33
C TYR A 364 14.00 -15.86 21.09
N LYS A 365 14.21 -17.09 20.60
CA LYS A 365 13.17 -18.11 20.47
C LYS A 365 12.52 -18.45 21.81
N SER A 366 13.32 -18.53 22.87
CA SER A 366 12.83 -18.75 24.24
C SER A 366 11.96 -17.58 24.73
N ILE A 367 12.34 -16.34 24.43
CA ILE A 367 11.53 -15.14 24.77
C ILE A 367 10.23 -15.12 23.97
N GLU A 368 10.30 -15.38 22.67
CA GLU A 368 9.11 -15.45 21.82
C GLU A 368 8.17 -16.57 22.24
N ASN A 369 8.69 -17.77 22.54
CA ASN A 369 7.88 -18.91 23.00
C ASN A 369 7.22 -18.65 24.36
N THR A 370 7.86 -17.89 25.25
CA THR A 370 7.25 -17.47 26.53
C THR A 370 6.03 -16.58 26.31
N PHE A 371 5.99 -15.83 25.22
CA PHE A 371 4.91 -14.89 24.90
C PHE A 371 4.02 -15.35 23.72
N SER A 372 4.37 -16.41 22.98
CA SER A 372 3.60 -16.90 21.83
C SER A 372 3.00 -18.29 22.01
N GLY A 373 3.42 -19.09 23.01
CA GLY A 373 3.05 -20.49 23.12
C GLY A 373 3.57 -21.37 21.96
N GLU A 374 3.94 -22.63 22.19
CA GLU A 374 4.18 -23.58 21.09
C GLU A 374 2.85 -23.92 20.43
N ILE A 375 2.74 -23.72 19.13
CA ILE A 375 1.51 -23.97 18.35
C ILE A 375 1.67 -25.31 17.63
N THR A 376 0.78 -26.26 17.90
CA THR A 376 0.73 -27.55 17.20
C THR A 376 0.16 -27.39 15.78
N ASP A 377 0.29 -28.39 14.89
CA ASP A 377 -0.30 -28.38 13.55
C ASP A 377 -1.83 -28.22 13.56
N GLN A 378 -2.48 -28.64 14.64
CA GLN A 378 -3.92 -28.44 14.84
C GLN A 378 -4.21 -26.98 15.24
N GLU A 379 -3.40 -26.40 16.12
CA GLU A 379 -3.47 -25.00 16.53
C GLU A 379 -3.12 -24.06 15.37
N ASN A 380 -2.21 -24.45 14.46
CA ASN A 380 -1.94 -23.71 13.21
C ASN A 380 -3.17 -23.67 12.29
N ARG A 381 -3.90 -24.79 12.15
CA ARG A 381 -5.17 -24.83 11.42
C ARG A 381 -6.24 -23.99 12.10
N ASP A 382 -6.33 -24.05 13.42
CA ASP A 382 -7.26 -23.24 14.20
C ASP A 382 -6.90 -21.76 14.14
N LEU A 383 -5.60 -21.45 14.07
CA LEU A 383 -5.10 -20.08 13.86
C LEU A 383 -5.43 -19.56 12.45
N GLU A 384 -5.21 -20.37 11.43
CA GLU A 384 -5.59 -20.04 10.05
C GLU A 384 -7.11 -19.78 9.95
N LEU A 385 -7.91 -20.61 10.61
CA LEU A 385 -9.36 -20.41 10.73
C LEU A 385 -9.71 -19.14 11.52
N ASN A 386 -8.98 -18.81 12.58
CA ASN A 386 -9.19 -17.58 13.35
C ASN A 386 -8.80 -16.32 12.56
N VAL A 387 -7.75 -16.38 11.77
CA VAL A 387 -7.41 -15.31 10.81
C VAL A 387 -8.58 -15.06 9.86
N TRP A 388 -9.16 -16.12 9.29
CA TRP A 388 -10.30 -15.98 8.40
C TRP A 388 -11.60 -15.54 9.12
N ARG A 389 -11.77 -15.88 10.40
CA ARG A 389 -12.87 -15.35 11.24
C ARG A 389 -12.75 -13.85 11.50
N SER A 390 -11.53 -13.31 11.51
CA SER A 390 -11.23 -11.89 11.68
C SER A 390 -11.05 -11.14 10.37
N VAL A 391 -11.22 -11.78 9.19
CA VAL A 391 -11.19 -11.10 7.90
C VAL A 391 -12.38 -10.15 7.82
N GLU A 392 -12.13 -8.90 8.18
CA GLU A 392 -13.01 -7.78 7.91
C GLU A 392 -12.51 -7.10 6.63
N GLY A 393 -13.39 -6.99 5.63
CA GLY A 393 -13.06 -6.30 4.40
C GLY A 393 -13.43 -7.05 3.13
N ILE A 394 -12.73 -6.73 2.05
CA ILE A 394 -13.03 -7.23 0.71
C ILE A 394 -12.29 -8.54 0.45
N ILE A 395 -13.03 -9.56 -0.01
CA ILE A 395 -12.48 -10.75 -0.66
C ILE A 395 -12.87 -10.77 -2.14
N THR A 396 -12.05 -11.38 -2.99
CA THR A 396 -12.27 -11.46 -4.43
C THR A 396 -12.60 -12.88 -4.87
N ALA A 397 -13.37 -13.04 -5.96
CA ALA A 397 -13.81 -14.33 -6.50
C ALA A 397 -12.73 -15.00 -7.39
N GLU A 398 -11.47 -15.00 -6.95
CA GLU A 398 -10.37 -15.63 -7.66
C GLU A 398 -10.32 -17.15 -7.40
N ASN A 399 -9.72 -17.92 -8.31
CA ASN A 399 -9.46 -19.36 -8.15
C ASN A 399 -10.69 -20.18 -7.73
N ASN A 400 -11.79 -20.08 -8.46
CA ASN A 400 -13.03 -20.81 -8.17
C ASN A 400 -13.58 -20.57 -6.75
N TYR A 401 -13.52 -19.32 -6.28
CA TYR A 401 -14.03 -18.92 -4.96
C TYR A 401 -13.27 -19.53 -3.76
N GLU A 402 -12.00 -19.85 -3.89
CA GLU A 402 -11.19 -20.41 -2.79
C GLU A 402 -11.26 -19.56 -1.51
N LYS A 403 -11.24 -18.23 -1.65
CA LYS A 403 -11.37 -17.32 -0.50
C LYS A 403 -12.75 -17.42 0.19
N LEU A 404 -13.80 -17.66 -0.59
CA LEU A 404 -15.14 -17.88 -0.04
C LEU A 404 -15.23 -19.23 0.68
N ASP A 405 -14.59 -20.29 0.17
CA ASP A 405 -14.46 -21.57 0.88
C ASP A 405 -13.78 -21.38 2.24
N LYS A 406 -12.67 -20.68 2.28
CA LYS A 406 -11.95 -20.39 3.53
C LYS A 406 -12.81 -19.61 4.51
N TRP A 407 -13.55 -18.60 4.05
CA TRP A 407 -14.50 -17.86 4.89
C TRP A 407 -15.61 -18.77 5.42
N ILE A 408 -16.24 -19.59 4.58
CA ILE A 408 -17.29 -20.52 4.99
C ILE A 408 -16.79 -21.48 6.08
N VAL A 409 -15.62 -22.10 5.87
CA VAL A 409 -15.00 -23.00 6.85
C VAL A 409 -14.68 -22.27 8.15
N ALA A 410 -14.14 -21.05 8.07
CA ALA A 410 -13.79 -20.24 9.24
C ALA A 410 -14.99 -19.85 10.11
N THR A 411 -16.20 -19.74 9.54
CA THR A 411 -17.40 -19.50 10.34
C THR A 411 -17.71 -20.64 11.33
N GLY A 412 -17.23 -21.85 11.06
CA GLY A 412 -17.58 -23.06 11.82
C GLY A 412 -19.04 -23.48 11.68
N ALA A 413 -19.79 -22.84 10.80
CA ALA A 413 -21.22 -23.08 10.59
C ALA A 413 -21.46 -24.47 9.99
N LYS A 414 -22.52 -25.14 10.40
CA LYS A 414 -23.05 -26.35 9.77
C LYS A 414 -24.15 -26.05 8.75
N ALA A 415 -24.81 -24.92 8.92
CA ALA A 415 -25.79 -24.39 7.99
C ALA A 415 -25.66 -22.88 7.86
N ILE A 416 -25.73 -22.38 6.64
CA ILE A 416 -25.64 -20.96 6.29
C ILE A 416 -26.93 -20.56 5.59
N LEU A 417 -27.53 -19.44 6.00
CA LEU A 417 -28.63 -18.83 5.27
C LEU A 417 -28.11 -18.02 4.08
N LEU A 418 -28.50 -18.40 2.88
CA LEU A 418 -28.27 -17.64 1.66
C LEU A 418 -29.49 -16.78 1.34
N VAL A 419 -29.37 -15.48 1.50
CA VAL A 419 -30.42 -14.51 1.12
C VAL A 419 -30.13 -14.01 -0.29
N CYS A 420 -30.98 -14.35 -1.25
CA CYS A 420 -30.78 -13.99 -2.65
C CYS A 420 -32.11 -13.89 -3.43
N GLY A 421 -32.11 -13.06 -4.47
CA GLY A 421 -33.22 -13.01 -5.42
C GLY A 421 -33.11 -14.07 -6.53
N PRO A 422 -34.14 -14.17 -7.42
CA PRO A 422 -34.16 -15.16 -8.51
C PRO A 422 -33.00 -15.06 -9.50
N SER A 423 -32.37 -13.89 -9.62
CA SER A 423 -31.20 -13.65 -10.50
C SER A 423 -30.01 -14.54 -10.20
N ILE A 424 -29.88 -15.07 -8.98
CA ILE A 424 -28.83 -16.00 -8.58
C ILE A 424 -28.71 -17.20 -9.53
N ASN A 425 -29.84 -17.67 -10.09
CA ASN A 425 -29.90 -18.88 -10.90
C ASN A 425 -29.12 -18.77 -12.24
N VAL A 426 -28.81 -17.56 -12.69
CA VAL A 426 -28.05 -17.31 -13.93
C VAL A 426 -26.61 -16.84 -13.63
N MET A 427 -26.24 -16.71 -12.38
CA MET A 427 -24.92 -16.22 -11.96
C MET A 427 -23.91 -17.38 -11.77
N PRO A 428 -22.62 -17.18 -12.10
CA PRO A 428 -21.59 -18.21 -11.92
C PRO A 428 -21.47 -18.74 -10.50
N VAL A 429 -21.64 -17.88 -9.50
CA VAL A 429 -21.56 -18.21 -8.07
C VAL A 429 -22.59 -19.27 -7.64
N LYS A 430 -23.72 -19.41 -8.37
CA LYS A 430 -24.73 -20.43 -8.06
C LYS A 430 -24.17 -21.84 -8.17
N ARG A 431 -23.42 -22.12 -9.25
CA ARG A 431 -22.80 -23.43 -9.48
C ARG A 431 -21.80 -23.77 -8.37
N TYR A 432 -21.06 -22.79 -7.92
CA TYR A 432 -20.16 -22.95 -6.78
C TYR A 432 -20.94 -23.27 -5.48
N LEU A 433 -21.98 -22.50 -5.17
CA LEU A 433 -22.81 -22.70 -3.97
C LEU A 433 -23.49 -24.07 -3.92
N ASP A 434 -23.95 -24.60 -5.08
CA ASP A 434 -24.55 -25.91 -5.18
C ASP A 434 -23.62 -27.08 -4.81
N THR A 435 -22.31 -26.83 -4.82
CA THR A 435 -21.31 -27.84 -4.47
C THR A 435 -20.73 -27.68 -3.07
N VAL A 436 -21.09 -26.63 -2.32
CA VAL A 436 -20.53 -26.33 -0.98
C VAL A 436 -20.77 -27.48 0.00
N GLU A 437 -21.99 -28.02 0.05
CA GLU A 437 -22.33 -29.10 0.96
C GLU A 437 -21.52 -30.38 0.68
N SER A 438 -21.37 -30.75 -0.59
CA SER A 438 -20.61 -31.94 -0.97
C SER A 438 -19.08 -31.78 -0.81
N ARG A 439 -18.53 -30.56 -0.94
CA ARG A 439 -17.09 -30.28 -0.87
C ARG A 439 -16.60 -30.01 0.55
N ILE A 440 -17.36 -29.26 1.34
CA ILE A 440 -16.92 -28.77 2.66
C ILE A 440 -17.89 -29.10 3.80
N GLY A 441 -18.98 -29.81 3.50
CA GLY A 441 -19.92 -30.31 4.53
C GLY A 441 -20.77 -29.23 5.18
N VAL A 442 -20.96 -28.08 4.55
CA VAL A 442 -21.79 -26.98 5.06
C VAL A 442 -23.04 -26.84 4.21
N ARG A 443 -24.20 -26.98 4.84
CA ARG A 443 -25.50 -26.89 4.16
C ARG A 443 -25.87 -25.44 3.87
N ILE A 444 -26.29 -25.17 2.63
CA ILE A 444 -26.79 -23.86 2.21
C ILE A 444 -28.29 -23.86 2.20
N VAL A 445 -28.89 -23.00 3.02
CA VAL A 445 -30.36 -22.82 3.13
C VAL A 445 -30.69 -21.53 2.35
N ILE A 446 -31.51 -21.66 1.29
CA ILE A 446 -31.85 -20.51 0.45
C ILE A 446 -33.09 -19.83 0.99
N PHE A 447 -33.05 -18.50 1.11
CA PHE A 447 -34.18 -17.63 1.38
C PHE A 447 -34.30 -16.58 0.28
N SER A 448 -35.43 -16.60 -0.43
CA SER A 448 -35.71 -15.71 -1.57
C SER A 448 -37.12 -15.13 -1.57
N ASP A 449 -37.85 -15.27 -0.46
CA ASP A 449 -39.24 -14.81 -0.34
C ASP A 449 -39.29 -13.34 0.09
N PHE A 450 -38.82 -12.47 -0.83
CA PHE A 450 -38.90 -11.02 -0.71
C PHE A 450 -38.94 -10.36 -2.09
N THR A 451 -39.48 -9.15 -2.14
CA THR A 451 -39.55 -8.33 -3.34
C THR A 451 -38.61 -7.12 -3.24
N PRO A 452 -38.31 -6.40 -4.33
CA PRO A 452 -37.73 -5.06 -4.24
C PRO A 452 -38.59 -4.19 -3.28
N ASN A 453 -37.91 -3.37 -2.46
CA ASN A 453 -38.56 -2.69 -1.31
C ASN A 453 -39.14 -3.68 -0.31
N PRO A 454 -38.31 -4.47 0.38
CA PRO A 454 -38.71 -5.64 1.15
C PRO A 454 -39.68 -5.28 2.28
N LEU A 455 -40.66 -6.15 2.47
CA LEU A 455 -41.67 -5.99 3.53
C LEU A 455 -41.14 -6.53 4.85
N TYR A 456 -41.59 -5.96 5.95
CA TYR A 456 -41.32 -6.45 7.31
C TYR A 456 -41.69 -7.92 7.48
N ASP A 457 -42.85 -8.36 6.94
CA ASP A 457 -43.30 -9.74 7.04
C ASP A 457 -42.36 -10.74 6.35
N SER A 458 -41.75 -10.37 5.22
CA SER A 458 -40.71 -11.19 4.58
C SER A 458 -39.47 -11.34 5.48
N VAL A 459 -39.10 -10.28 6.20
CA VAL A 459 -38.00 -10.38 7.17
C VAL A 459 -38.33 -11.28 8.35
N VAL A 460 -39.55 -11.19 8.87
CA VAL A 460 -40.05 -12.08 9.95
C VAL A 460 -39.99 -13.55 9.54
N GLU A 461 -40.44 -13.86 8.31
CA GLU A 461 -40.32 -15.23 7.77
C GLU A 461 -38.83 -15.63 7.60
N GLY A 462 -37.98 -14.73 7.12
CA GLY A 462 -36.54 -14.99 7.02
C GLY A 462 -35.87 -15.31 8.37
N VAL A 463 -36.28 -14.61 9.44
CA VAL A 463 -35.86 -14.92 10.84
C VAL A 463 -36.36 -16.29 11.26
N SER A 464 -37.62 -16.62 10.95
CA SER A 464 -38.21 -17.93 11.23
C SER A 464 -37.44 -19.06 10.54
N VAL A 465 -37.10 -18.89 9.26
CA VAL A 465 -36.28 -19.85 8.49
C VAL A 465 -34.89 -20.00 9.10
N PHE A 466 -34.21 -18.87 9.39
CA PHE A 466 -32.87 -18.89 10.00
C PHE A 466 -32.84 -19.72 11.29
N ASN A 467 -33.80 -19.50 12.17
CA ASN A 467 -33.89 -20.18 13.47
C ASN A 467 -34.32 -21.64 13.32
N ARG A 468 -35.35 -21.95 12.51
CA ARG A 468 -35.85 -23.31 12.25
C ARG A 468 -34.77 -24.20 11.64
N GLU A 469 -34.05 -23.70 10.67
CA GLU A 469 -32.99 -24.42 9.98
C GLU A 469 -31.67 -24.43 10.75
N LYS A 470 -31.62 -23.77 11.91
CA LYS A 470 -30.41 -23.63 12.77
C LYS A 470 -29.20 -23.08 12.02
N CYS A 471 -29.43 -22.09 11.18
CA CYS A 471 -28.35 -21.40 10.49
C CYS A 471 -27.46 -20.65 11.49
N GLN A 472 -26.18 -20.59 11.21
CA GLN A 472 -25.16 -20.01 12.10
C GLN A 472 -24.38 -18.89 11.45
N ALA A 473 -24.54 -18.69 10.15
CA ALA A 473 -23.98 -17.60 9.39
C ALA A 473 -24.94 -17.17 8.27
N ILE A 474 -24.72 -16.01 7.70
CA ILE A 474 -25.53 -15.45 6.62
C ILE A 474 -24.63 -15.04 5.45
N ILE A 475 -25.06 -15.40 4.24
CA ILE A 475 -24.52 -14.87 2.99
C ILE A 475 -25.66 -14.15 2.26
N ALA A 476 -25.47 -12.89 1.88
CA ALA A 476 -26.39 -12.16 1.02
C ALA A 476 -25.78 -11.99 -0.37
N ILE A 477 -26.47 -12.48 -1.41
CA ILE A 477 -26.07 -12.26 -2.81
C ILE A 477 -27.21 -11.55 -3.53
N GLY A 478 -26.99 -10.27 -3.85
CA GLY A 478 -28.04 -9.45 -4.48
C GLY A 478 -27.74 -7.97 -4.45
N GLY A 479 -28.68 -7.16 -4.91
CA GLY A 479 -28.65 -5.72 -4.74
C GLY A 479 -29.03 -5.30 -3.31
N GLY A 480 -29.20 -4.00 -3.08
CA GLY A 480 -29.52 -3.42 -1.76
C GLY A 480 -30.65 -4.15 -1.02
N SER A 481 -31.74 -4.52 -1.71
CA SER A 481 -32.87 -5.21 -1.05
C SER A 481 -32.52 -6.56 -0.41
N ALA A 482 -31.71 -7.39 -1.09
CA ALA A 482 -31.28 -8.68 -0.55
C ALA A 482 -30.35 -8.48 0.67
N ILE A 483 -29.44 -7.52 0.57
CA ILE A 483 -28.51 -7.18 1.64
C ILE A 483 -29.27 -6.61 2.85
N ASP A 484 -30.25 -5.74 2.63
CA ASP A 484 -31.07 -5.13 3.68
C ASP A 484 -31.94 -6.19 4.42
N VAL A 485 -32.54 -7.14 3.67
CA VAL A 485 -33.24 -8.29 4.26
C VAL A 485 -32.30 -9.11 5.14
N ALA A 486 -31.11 -9.44 4.63
CA ALA A 486 -30.13 -10.22 5.38
C ALA A 486 -29.65 -9.50 6.65
N LYS A 487 -29.42 -8.19 6.57
CA LYS A 487 -29.11 -7.32 7.72
C LYS A 487 -30.18 -7.40 8.81
N CYS A 488 -31.44 -7.26 8.39
CA CYS A 488 -32.56 -7.34 9.32
C CYS A 488 -32.73 -8.76 9.91
N ILE A 489 -32.58 -9.81 9.10
CA ILE A 489 -32.62 -11.21 9.60
C ILE A 489 -31.51 -11.40 10.64
N LYS A 490 -30.27 -10.95 10.34
CA LYS A 490 -29.16 -11.01 11.29
C LYS A 490 -29.52 -10.33 12.61
N LEU A 491 -30.01 -9.10 12.55
CA LEU A 491 -30.30 -8.29 13.74
C LEU A 491 -31.42 -8.89 14.58
N PHE A 492 -32.48 -9.38 13.94
CA PHE A 492 -33.69 -9.83 14.62
C PHE A 492 -33.62 -11.28 15.10
N SER A 493 -32.68 -12.10 14.62
CA SER A 493 -32.60 -13.54 14.90
C SER A 493 -32.41 -13.90 16.39
N ASN A 494 -31.92 -12.98 17.22
CA ASN A 494 -31.77 -13.16 18.67
C ASN A 494 -32.74 -12.30 19.50
N MET A 495 -33.78 -11.75 18.87
CA MET A 495 -34.83 -10.97 19.51
C MET A 495 -36.09 -11.86 19.75
N ASP A 496 -37.03 -11.35 20.54
CA ASP A 496 -38.24 -12.07 20.90
C ASP A 496 -39.18 -12.19 19.66
N PRO A 497 -39.41 -13.40 19.12
CA PRO A 497 -40.22 -13.61 17.92
C PRO A 497 -41.73 -13.32 18.11
N ASP A 498 -42.20 -13.30 19.35
CA ASP A 498 -43.61 -13.06 19.66
C ASP A 498 -43.97 -11.56 19.69
N LYS A 499 -42.96 -10.69 19.53
CA LYS A 499 -43.11 -9.23 19.53
C LYS A 499 -42.64 -8.62 18.22
N ASN A 500 -43.23 -7.48 17.85
CA ASN A 500 -42.76 -6.72 16.71
C ASN A 500 -41.30 -6.33 16.91
N PHE A 501 -40.39 -6.77 16.02
CA PHE A 501 -38.96 -6.53 16.10
C PHE A 501 -38.62 -5.03 16.05
N LEU A 502 -39.39 -4.22 15.28
CA LEU A 502 -39.15 -2.76 15.18
C LEU A 502 -39.44 -1.98 16.46
N LYS A 503 -40.13 -2.63 17.44
CA LYS A 503 -40.48 -2.00 18.72
C LYS A 503 -39.68 -2.53 19.90
N GLN A 504 -38.75 -3.42 19.65
CA GLN A 504 -37.88 -3.99 20.67
C GLN A 504 -36.56 -3.26 20.77
N GLU A 505 -35.94 -3.34 21.92
CA GLU A 505 -34.54 -2.92 22.07
C GLU A 505 -33.64 -3.85 21.25
N ILE A 506 -32.74 -3.26 20.47
CA ILE A 506 -31.82 -3.98 19.61
C ILE A 506 -30.79 -4.72 20.46
N LYS A 507 -30.63 -6.03 20.19
CA LYS A 507 -29.59 -6.86 20.78
C LYS A 507 -28.59 -7.24 19.70
N ALA A 508 -27.40 -6.65 19.77
CA ALA A 508 -26.30 -6.99 18.86
C ALA A 508 -25.94 -8.47 18.94
N ASN A 509 -25.47 -9.05 17.85
CA ASN A 509 -24.97 -10.42 17.80
C ASN A 509 -23.77 -10.50 16.84
N ASP A 510 -22.98 -11.57 17.01
CA ASP A 510 -21.75 -11.82 16.23
C ASP A 510 -21.94 -12.87 15.13
N ILE A 511 -23.17 -13.04 14.62
CA ILE A 511 -23.45 -13.96 13.51
C ILE A 511 -22.57 -13.54 12.32
N PRO A 512 -21.71 -14.42 11.79
CA PRO A 512 -20.90 -14.15 10.62
C PRO A 512 -21.77 -13.75 9.43
N PHE A 513 -21.44 -12.64 8.79
CA PHE A 513 -22.23 -12.09 7.70
C PHE A 513 -21.34 -11.62 6.55
N LEU A 514 -21.55 -12.21 5.38
CA LEU A 514 -20.91 -11.84 4.13
C LEU A 514 -21.94 -11.29 3.15
N ALA A 515 -21.62 -10.18 2.51
CA ALA A 515 -22.40 -9.63 1.40
C ALA A 515 -21.64 -9.73 0.07
N ALA A 516 -22.35 -10.13 -1.00
CA ALA A 516 -21.87 -10.12 -2.37
C ALA A 516 -22.84 -9.28 -3.22
N PRO A 517 -22.52 -8.00 -3.46
CA PRO A 517 -23.39 -7.12 -4.20
C PRO A 517 -23.46 -7.52 -5.69
N THR A 518 -24.68 -7.52 -6.25
CA THR A 518 -24.93 -7.74 -7.68
C THR A 518 -25.31 -6.45 -8.41
N THR A 519 -25.17 -5.32 -7.73
CA THR A 519 -25.32 -3.97 -8.23
C THR A 519 -24.20 -3.10 -7.70
N ALA A 520 -23.73 -2.15 -8.48
CA ALA A 520 -22.68 -1.22 -8.06
C ALA A 520 -23.31 0.18 -7.84
N GLY A 521 -23.98 0.36 -6.70
CA GLY A 521 -24.67 1.63 -6.45
C GLY A 521 -24.98 1.91 -4.99
N THR A 522 -25.84 1.10 -4.38
CA THR A 522 -26.41 1.38 -3.06
C THR A 522 -25.40 1.42 -1.92
N GLY A 523 -24.24 0.73 -2.06
CA GLY A 523 -23.26 0.61 -1.00
C GLY A 523 -23.79 -0.06 0.26
N SER A 524 -24.93 -0.79 0.19
CA SER A 524 -25.55 -1.41 1.35
C SER A 524 -24.59 -2.38 2.05
N GLU A 525 -23.69 -3.01 1.33
CA GLU A 525 -22.62 -3.88 1.86
C GLU A 525 -21.64 -3.17 2.79
N ALA A 526 -21.62 -1.82 2.79
CA ALA A 526 -20.71 -1.01 3.60
C ALA A 526 -21.42 -0.15 4.66
N THR A 527 -22.75 -0.28 4.81
CA THR A 527 -23.54 0.62 5.66
C THR A 527 -24.20 -0.09 6.84
N ARG A 528 -24.40 0.66 7.94
CA ARG A 528 -25.19 0.25 9.13
C ARG A 528 -26.69 0.39 8.97
N PHE A 529 -27.18 0.78 7.78
CA PHE A 529 -28.58 1.00 7.49
C PHE A 529 -29.18 -0.18 6.74
N ALA A 530 -30.44 -0.48 7.01
CA ALA A 530 -31.26 -1.37 6.22
C ALA A 530 -32.68 -0.77 6.07
N VAL A 531 -33.26 -0.90 4.89
CA VAL A 531 -34.57 -0.33 4.57
C VAL A 531 -35.56 -1.45 4.35
N ILE A 532 -36.67 -1.42 5.14
CA ILE A 532 -37.80 -2.31 4.99
C ILE A 532 -39.10 -1.52 5.06
N TYR A 533 -40.21 -2.09 4.62
CA TYR A 533 -41.51 -1.44 4.63
C TYR A 533 -42.45 -2.14 5.62
N TYR A 534 -43.07 -1.35 6.50
CA TYR A 534 -44.04 -1.83 7.47
C TYR A 534 -45.32 -0.96 7.41
N ASN A 535 -46.50 -1.60 7.21
CA ASN A 535 -47.78 -0.90 7.04
C ASN A 535 -47.75 0.21 5.96
N GLY A 536 -47.08 -0.06 4.83
CA GLY A 536 -46.94 0.88 3.73
C GLY A 536 -45.95 2.04 3.98
N ALA A 537 -45.33 2.11 5.17
CA ALA A 537 -44.37 3.14 5.52
C ALA A 537 -42.92 2.58 5.53
N LYS A 538 -42.00 3.37 4.97
CA LYS A 538 -40.57 3.07 4.98
C LYS A 538 -40.02 3.13 6.40
N GLN A 539 -39.35 2.05 6.82
CA GLN A 539 -38.63 1.94 8.09
C GLN A 539 -37.15 1.87 7.79
N SER A 540 -36.33 2.60 8.54
CA SER A 540 -34.87 2.54 8.48
C SER A 540 -34.35 1.88 9.75
N VAL A 541 -33.88 0.66 9.64
CA VAL A 541 -33.17 -0.05 10.71
C VAL A 541 -31.72 0.42 10.69
N ASN A 542 -31.18 0.80 11.84
CA ASN A 542 -29.84 1.38 11.96
C ASN A 542 -29.10 0.78 13.15
N HIS A 543 -28.03 0.04 12.91
CA HIS A 543 -27.16 -0.48 13.96
C HIS A 543 -25.81 -0.92 13.38
N GLU A 544 -24.71 -0.64 14.08
CA GLU A 544 -23.35 -0.98 13.62
C GLU A 544 -23.15 -2.51 13.39
N SER A 545 -23.78 -3.35 14.21
CA SER A 545 -23.63 -4.82 14.10
C SER A 545 -24.19 -5.42 12.81
N ILE A 546 -24.96 -4.67 12.01
CA ILE A 546 -25.50 -5.19 10.74
C ILE A 546 -24.62 -4.90 9.54
N ILE A 547 -23.54 -4.15 9.71
CA ILE A 547 -22.55 -3.98 8.66
C ILE A 547 -21.94 -5.34 8.34
N PRO A 548 -21.96 -5.79 7.08
CA PRO A 548 -21.24 -7.01 6.70
C PRO A 548 -19.75 -6.87 6.99
N LYS A 549 -19.21 -7.76 7.80
CA LYS A 549 -17.78 -7.75 8.10
C LYS A 549 -16.93 -8.15 6.89
N THR A 550 -17.50 -8.98 6.00
CA THR A 550 -16.84 -9.45 4.79
C THR A 550 -17.70 -9.15 3.57
N VAL A 551 -17.05 -8.64 2.50
CA VAL A 551 -17.70 -8.35 1.22
C VAL A 551 -16.99 -9.11 0.11
N LEU A 552 -17.75 -9.93 -0.64
CA LEU A 552 -17.24 -10.62 -1.82
C LEU A 552 -17.39 -9.71 -3.04
N MET A 553 -16.28 -9.27 -3.61
CA MET A 553 -16.24 -8.54 -4.87
C MET A 553 -16.03 -9.52 -6.04
N ASP A 554 -17.08 -9.71 -6.80
CA ASP A 554 -17.11 -10.58 -7.97
C ASP A 554 -17.72 -9.84 -9.15
N SER A 555 -16.88 -9.36 -10.06
CA SER A 555 -17.30 -8.60 -11.24
C SER A 555 -18.30 -9.36 -12.12
N SER A 556 -18.24 -10.69 -12.12
CA SER A 556 -19.15 -11.54 -12.91
C SER A 556 -20.61 -11.45 -12.45
N LEU A 557 -20.87 -11.06 -11.20
CA LEU A 557 -22.21 -10.85 -10.67
C LEU A 557 -22.93 -9.67 -11.32
N LEU A 558 -22.19 -8.74 -11.93
CA LEU A 558 -22.74 -7.59 -12.65
C LEU A 558 -23.04 -7.91 -14.14
N ASN A 559 -22.55 -9.03 -14.67
CA ASN A 559 -22.64 -9.32 -16.12
C ASN A 559 -24.08 -9.41 -16.64
N THR A 560 -25.03 -9.76 -15.78
CA THR A 560 -26.45 -9.88 -16.11
C THR A 560 -27.26 -8.61 -15.79
N LEU A 561 -26.60 -7.57 -15.24
CA LEU A 561 -27.30 -6.32 -14.87
C LEU A 561 -27.70 -5.55 -16.12
N PRO A 562 -29.00 -5.24 -16.32
CA PRO A 562 -29.46 -4.48 -17.48
C PRO A 562 -28.83 -3.09 -17.58
N LEU A 563 -28.60 -2.59 -18.80
CA LEU A 563 -27.94 -1.31 -19.04
C LEU A 563 -28.60 -0.13 -18.29
N TYR A 564 -29.94 -0.06 -18.27
CA TYR A 564 -30.64 0.95 -17.49
C TYR A 564 -30.31 0.87 -16.00
N GLN A 565 -30.27 -0.33 -15.43
CA GLN A 565 -29.89 -0.51 -14.02
C GLN A 565 -28.42 -0.16 -13.77
N ARG A 566 -27.51 -0.45 -14.72
CA ARG A 566 -26.12 -0.01 -14.63
C ARG A 566 -26.00 1.50 -14.49
N LYS A 567 -26.68 2.22 -15.39
CA LYS A 567 -26.73 3.70 -15.35
C LYS A 567 -27.26 4.21 -14.02
N CYS A 568 -28.38 3.66 -13.57
CA CYS A 568 -29.03 4.09 -12.34
C CYS A 568 -28.19 3.80 -11.09
N THR A 569 -27.56 2.63 -11.00
CA THR A 569 -26.73 2.28 -9.85
C THR A 569 -25.43 3.09 -9.82
N MET A 570 -24.82 3.36 -10.96
CA MET A 570 -23.68 4.27 -11.04
C MET A 570 -24.06 5.68 -10.57
N PHE A 571 -25.24 6.21 -11.01
CA PHE A 571 -25.73 7.50 -10.53
C PHE A 571 -26.00 7.50 -9.01
N ASP A 572 -26.49 6.40 -8.46
CA ASP A 572 -26.71 6.27 -7.01
C ASP A 572 -25.40 6.41 -6.23
N ALA A 573 -24.35 5.68 -6.64
CA ALA A 573 -23.03 5.79 -6.03
C ALA A 573 -22.42 7.19 -6.17
N LEU A 574 -22.62 7.84 -7.34
CA LEU A 574 -22.14 9.19 -7.60
C LEU A 574 -22.87 10.23 -6.72
N CYS A 575 -24.20 10.12 -6.60
CA CYS A 575 -25.00 10.97 -5.73
C CYS A 575 -24.64 10.76 -4.25
N HIS A 576 -24.44 9.52 -3.79
CA HIS A 576 -23.96 9.20 -2.45
C HIS A 576 -22.65 9.93 -2.16
N SER A 577 -21.71 9.87 -3.10
CA SER A 577 -20.39 10.49 -2.94
C SER A 577 -20.49 12.01 -2.87
N ILE A 578 -21.21 12.65 -3.80
CA ILE A 578 -21.42 14.10 -3.81
C ILE A 578 -22.10 14.55 -2.51
N GLU A 579 -23.20 13.89 -2.12
CA GLU A 579 -23.94 14.25 -0.90
C GLU A 579 -23.14 14.01 0.38
N SER A 580 -22.29 12.99 0.40
CA SER A 580 -21.39 12.74 1.53
C SER A 580 -20.40 13.88 1.74
N ILE A 581 -19.86 14.46 0.67
CA ILE A 581 -18.88 15.55 0.78
C ILE A 581 -19.53 16.81 1.34
N TRP A 582 -20.72 17.20 0.88
CA TRP A 582 -21.38 18.42 1.34
C TRP A 582 -22.24 18.26 2.61
N SER A 583 -22.46 17.05 3.11
CA SER A 583 -23.25 16.82 4.33
C SER A 583 -22.69 17.59 5.53
N VAL A 584 -23.57 18.14 6.38
CA VAL A 584 -23.17 18.75 7.65
C VAL A 584 -22.45 17.75 8.58
N ASN A 585 -22.70 16.45 8.39
CA ASN A 585 -22.06 15.37 9.13
C ASN A 585 -20.78 14.86 8.46
N SER A 586 -20.31 15.49 7.39
CA SER A 586 -19.09 15.08 6.68
C SER A 586 -17.87 15.21 7.59
N THR A 587 -16.99 14.23 7.53
CA THR A 587 -15.67 14.19 8.16
C THR A 587 -14.60 14.11 7.08
N ASP A 588 -13.33 14.32 7.44
CA ASP A 588 -12.25 14.16 6.46
C ASP A 588 -12.16 12.72 5.94
N GLU A 589 -12.48 11.73 6.79
CA GLU A 589 -12.57 10.34 6.38
C GLU A 589 -13.69 10.10 5.37
N SER A 590 -14.91 10.59 5.63
CA SER A 590 -16.02 10.42 4.69
C SER A 590 -15.80 11.14 3.36
N LYS A 591 -15.16 12.32 3.39
CA LYS A 591 -14.78 13.06 2.18
C LYS A 591 -13.72 12.29 1.37
N ALA A 592 -12.73 11.70 2.04
CA ALA A 592 -11.72 10.89 1.36
C ALA A 592 -12.33 9.67 0.66
N TYR A 593 -13.23 8.93 1.33
CA TYR A 593 -13.96 7.82 0.69
C TYR A 593 -14.81 8.28 -0.48
N ALA A 594 -15.50 9.41 -0.35
CA ALA A 594 -16.37 9.94 -1.40
C ALA A 594 -15.58 10.43 -2.63
N SER A 595 -14.45 11.11 -2.42
CA SER A 595 -13.56 11.54 -3.52
C SER A 595 -12.94 10.34 -4.24
N GLU A 596 -12.49 9.32 -3.51
CA GLU A 596 -11.99 8.07 -4.10
C GLU A 596 -13.09 7.37 -4.92
N ALA A 597 -14.32 7.35 -4.42
CA ALA A 597 -15.46 6.80 -5.15
C ALA A 597 -15.75 7.56 -6.46
N ILE A 598 -15.70 8.89 -6.45
CA ILE A 598 -15.86 9.70 -7.65
C ILE A 598 -14.78 9.38 -8.67
N HIS A 599 -13.52 9.35 -8.29
CA HIS A 599 -12.42 8.99 -9.19
C HIS A 599 -12.63 7.60 -9.81
N LEU A 600 -12.95 6.58 -8.98
CA LEU A 600 -13.23 5.24 -9.47
C LEU A 600 -14.41 5.17 -10.43
N ILE A 601 -15.48 5.96 -10.19
CA ILE A 601 -16.61 6.03 -11.10
C ILE A 601 -16.17 6.61 -12.46
N LEU A 602 -15.46 7.73 -12.45
CA LEU A 602 -15.04 8.41 -13.66
C LEU A 602 -14.07 7.54 -14.49
N ASP A 603 -13.12 6.90 -13.85
CA ASP A 603 -12.12 6.05 -14.49
C ASP A 603 -12.72 4.79 -15.12
N ASN A 604 -13.81 4.27 -14.56
CA ASN A 604 -14.40 3.00 -14.99
C ASN A 604 -15.72 3.17 -15.77
N LEU A 605 -16.22 4.37 -15.96
CA LEU A 605 -17.55 4.64 -16.48
C LEU A 605 -17.82 3.97 -17.84
N ASP A 606 -16.97 4.20 -18.82
CA ASP A 606 -17.20 3.75 -20.19
C ASP A 606 -17.10 2.21 -20.28
N GLY A 607 -16.06 1.61 -19.70
CA GLY A 607 -15.94 0.15 -19.62
C GLY A 607 -17.07 -0.51 -18.82
N TYR A 608 -17.57 0.16 -17.77
CA TYR A 608 -18.72 -0.33 -17.02
C TYR A 608 -20.01 -0.34 -17.86
N MET A 609 -20.24 0.68 -18.70
CA MET A 609 -21.39 0.69 -19.63
C MET A 609 -21.26 -0.41 -20.69
N GLU A 610 -20.06 -0.77 -21.10
CA GLU A 610 -19.74 -1.85 -22.04
C GLU A 610 -19.69 -3.23 -21.37
N ASN A 611 -19.92 -3.33 -20.05
CA ASN A 611 -19.87 -4.58 -19.28
C ASN A 611 -18.47 -5.23 -19.23
N ASP A 612 -17.42 -4.41 -19.23
CA ASP A 612 -16.04 -4.89 -19.01
C ASP A 612 -15.84 -5.36 -17.56
N ASN A 613 -15.19 -6.50 -17.38
CA ASN A 613 -15.02 -7.11 -16.04
C ASN A 613 -14.10 -6.30 -15.12
N VAL A 614 -13.09 -5.62 -15.65
CA VAL A 614 -12.18 -4.77 -14.84
C VAL A 614 -12.93 -3.53 -14.40
N ALA A 615 -13.64 -2.89 -15.31
CA ALA A 615 -14.47 -1.74 -15.01
C ALA A 615 -15.65 -2.08 -14.08
N ASN A 616 -16.25 -3.28 -14.21
CA ASN A 616 -17.25 -3.78 -13.27
C ASN A 616 -16.68 -3.85 -11.84
N LEU A 617 -15.47 -4.40 -11.67
CA LEU A 617 -14.80 -4.47 -10.37
C LEU A 617 -14.47 -3.07 -9.84
N GLY A 618 -13.99 -2.17 -10.70
CA GLY A 618 -13.74 -0.77 -10.35
C GLY A 618 -15.00 -0.07 -9.85
N MET A 619 -16.13 -0.27 -10.53
CA MET A 619 -17.42 0.30 -10.14
C MET A 619 -17.98 -0.31 -8.84
N MET A 620 -17.79 -1.62 -8.59
CA MET A 620 -18.15 -2.22 -7.30
C MET A 620 -17.35 -1.60 -6.14
N ASN A 621 -16.04 -1.39 -6.34
CA ASN A 621 -15.20 -0.70 -5.35
C ASN A 621 -15.67 0.75 -5.12
N ALA A 622 -16.05 1.46 -6.19
CA ALA A 622 -16.61 2.80 -6.07
C ALA A 622 -17.89 2.83 -5.23
N ALA A 623 -18.83 1.91 -5.49
CA ALA A 623 -20.07 1.80 -4.70
C ALA A 623 -19.79 1.46 -3.22
N TYR A 624 -18.85 0.57 -2.96
CA TYR A 624 -18.42 0.26 -1.60
C TYR A 624 -17.84 1.46 -0.87
N LYS A 625 -16.97 2.24 -1.52
CA LYS A 625 -16.41 3.49 -0.97
C LYS A 625 -17.49 4.55 -0.75
N ALA A 626 -18.41 4.73 -1.70
CA ALA A 626 -19.58 5.61 -1.53
C ALA A 626 -20.44 5.17 -0.34
N GLY A 627 -20.65 3.86 -0.16
CA GLY A 627 -21.32 3.28 1.00
C GLY A 627 -20.61 3.61 2.31
N LYS A 628 -19.28 3.45 2.38
CA LYS A 628 -18.47 3.87 3.55
C LYS A 628 -18.63 5.35 3.86
N ALA A 629 -18.63 6.19 2.84
CA ALA A 629 -18.80 7.63 2.99
C ALA A 629 -20.15 7.98 3.62
N ILE A 630 -21.25 7.46 3.09
CA ILE A 630 -22.59 7.73 3.62
C ILE A 630 -22.87 7.00 4.96
N ASN A 631 -22.14 5.95 5.28
CA ASN A 631 -22.23 5.34 6.59
C ASN A 631 -21.84 6.32 7.70
N ILE A 632 -20.91 7.23 7.42
CA ILE A 632 -20.46 8.29 8.32
C ILE A 632 -21.38 9.53 8.19
N SER A 633 -21.46 10.10 6.99
CA SER A 633 -22.07 11.42 6.74
C SER A 633 -23.58 11.39 6.58
N GLN A 634 -24.16 10.24 6.23
CA GLN A 634 -25.53 10.09 5.75
C GLN A 634 -25.79 10.88 4.45
N THR A 635 -26.93 10.61 3.80
CA THR A 635 -27.39 11.34 2.63
C THR A 635 -28.14 12.62 3.03
N THR A 636 -28.40 13.51 2.08
CA THR A 636 -28.98 14.85 2.30
C THR A 636 -30.26 15.07 1.50
N ALA A 637 -30.48 16.29 1.01
CA ALA A 637 -31.71 16.68 0.31
C ALA A 637 -31.91 15.94 -1.01
N GLY A 638 -30.86 15.59 -1.76
CA GLY A 638 -31.01 14.86 -3.03
C GLY A 638 -31.74 13.53 -2.82
N HIS A 639 -31.29 12.74 -1.84
CA HIS A 639 -31.97 11.51 -1.48
C HIS A 639 -33.30 11.72 -0.73
N ALA A 640 -33.45 12.80 0.05
CA ALA A 640 -34.73 13.10 0.68
C ALA A 640 -35.86 13.42 -0.36
N MET A 641 -35.52 14.10 -1.44
CA MET A 641 -36.45 14.47 -2.51
C MET A 641 -36.73 13.31 -3.50
N CYS A 642 -35.77 12.41 -3.75
CA CYS A 642 -35.89 11.38 -4.79
C CYS A 642 -36.92 10.28 -4.48
N TYR A 643 -37.26 10.02 -3.23
CA TYR A 643 -38.10 8.86 -2.85
C TYR A 643 -39.50 8.90 -3.50
N LYS A 644 -40.11 10.07 -3.56
CA LYS A 644 -41.46 10.16 -4.14
C LYS A 644 -41.41 10.13 -5.67
N LEU A 645 -40.38 10.67 -6.31
CA LEU A 645 -40.10 10.51 -7.73
C LEU A 645 -40.03 9.03 -8.13
N THR A 646 -39.27 8.23 -7.34
CA THR A 646 -39.17 6.78 -7.54
C THR A 646 -40.54 6.10 -7.52
N SER A 647 -41.37 6.39 -6.51
CA SER A 647 -42.65 5.71 -6.35
C SER A 647 -43.76 6.23 -7.29
N LEU A 648 -43.71 7.50 -7.69
CA LEU A 648 -44.74 8.12 -8.53
C LEU A 648 -44.55 7.79 -10.02
N TYR A 649 -43.29 7.84 -10.49
CA TYR A 649 -42.95 7.66 -11.90
C TYR A 649 -42.32 6.30 -12.22
N GLY A 650 -42.14 5.42 -11.22
CA GLY A 650 -41.48 4.12 -11.43
C GLY A 650 -40.01 4.19 -11.80
N LEU A 651 -39.33 5.31 -11.51
CA LEU A 651 -37.90 5.47 -11.75
C LEU A 651 -37.07 4.60 -10.83
N ALA A 652 -35.94 4.10 -11.31
CA ALA A 652 -34.94 3.51 -10.41
C ALA A 652 -34.37 4.56 -9.45
N HIS A 653 -34.01 4.16 -8.25
CA HIS A 653 -33.62 5.04 -7.15
C HIS A 653 -32.52 6.04 -7.52
N GLY A 654 -31.38 5.55 -8.04
CA GLY A 654 -30.27 6.42 -8.41
C GLY A 654 -30.57 7.36 -9.59
N HIS A 655 -31.50 6.96 -10.49
CA HIS A 655 -32.01 7.88 -11.51
C HIS A 655 -32.73 9.08 -10.88
N ALA A 656 -33.66 8.80 -9.96
CA ALA A 656 -34.37 9.84 -9.25
C ALA A 656 -33.45 10.72 -8.37
N ALA A 657 -32.43 10.11 -7.74
CA ALA A 657 -31.43 10.83 -6.96
C ALA A 657 -30.61 11.79 -7.83
N MET A 658 -30.20 11.35 -9.04
CA MET A 658 -29.42 12.18 -9.95
C MET A 658 -30.26 13.37 -10.46
N LEU A 659 -31.55 13.19 -10.75
CA LEU A 659 -32.44 14.30 -11.09
C LEU A 659 -32.44 15.39 -10.00
N CYS A 660 -32.51 14.98 -8.73
CA CYS A 660 -32.48 15.91 -7.60
C CYS A 660 -31.13 16.58 -7.42
N VAL A 661 -30.05 15.83 -7.47
CA VAL A 661 -28.68 16.36 -7.24
C VAL A 661 -28.29 17.35 -8.33
N ARG A 662 -28.66 17.09 -9.60
CA ARG A 662 -28.43 18.00 -10.72
C ARG A 662 -29.15 19.36 -10.55
N ALA A 663 -30.28 19.41 -9.90
CA ALA A 663 -31.00 20.66 -9.62
C ALA A 663 -30.47 21.34 -8.34
N LEU A 664 -30.15 20.56 -7.33
CA LEU A 664 -29.64 21.05 -6.03
C LEU A 664 -28.25 21.67 -6.14
N PHE A 665 -27.33 21.06 -6.84
CA PHE A 665 -25.95 21.53 -6.87
C PHE A 665 -25.80 22.95 -7.40
N PRO A 666 -26.28 23.29 -8.60
CA PRO A 666 -26.23 24.69 -9.08
C PRO A 666 -27.02 25.66 -8.18
N TRP A 667 -28.17 25.22 -7.64
CA TRP A 667 -28.93 26.04 -6.71
C TRP A 667 -28.16 26.34 -5.43
N MET A 668 -27.41 25.37 -4.91
CA MET A 668 -26.54 25.55 -3.70
C MET A 668 -25.44 26.57 -3.97
N LEU A 669 -24.80 26.53 -5.14
CA LEU A 669 -23.77 27.50 -5.53
C LEU A 669 -24.29 28.95 -5.57
N GLU A 670 -25.56 29.13 -5.94
CA GLU A 670 -26.24 30.44 -5.97
C GLU A 670 -26.73 30.91 -4.60
N ASN A 671 -26.82 30.01 -3.60
CA ASN A 671 -27.42 30.27 -2.29
C ASN A 671 -26.50 29.95 -1.10
N LEU A 672 -25.16 30.03 -1.27
CA LEU A 672 -24.19 29.77 -0.21
C LEU A 672 -24.39 30.71 1.01
N ASP A 673 -24.99 31.87 0.84
CA ASP A 673 -25.34 32.82 1.91
C ASP A 673 -26.43 32.29 2.85
N LYS A 674 -27.22 31.32 2.43
CA LYS A 674 -28.23 30.61 3.24
C LYS A 674 -27.66 29.40 4.00
N CYS A 675 -26.33 29.27 4.12
CA CYS A 675 -25.66 28.19 4.79
C CYS A 675 -26.10 28.05 6.25
N ILE A 676 -26.49 26.84 6.65
CA ILE A 676 -26.82 26.48 8.05
C ILE A 676 -25.79 25.50 8.66
N ASP A 677 -24.76 25.12 7.90
CA ASP A 677 -23.69 24.29 8.42
C ASP A 677 -22.97 25.02 9.56
N PRO A 678 -22.82 24.41 10.72
CA PRO A 678 -22.12 25.03 11.87
C PRO A 678 -20.69 25.48 11.56
N ARG A 679 -20.06 24.90 10.54
CA ARG A 679 -18.70 25.24 10.08
C ARG A 679 -18.66 26.52 9.24
N GLY A 680 -19.80 27.00 8.79
CA GLY A 680 -19.98 28.29 8.14
C GLY A 680 -19.91 28.26 6.61
N LYS A 681 -20.27 29.42 6.03
CA LYS A 681 -20.36 29.61 4.57
C LYS A 681 -19.05 29.39 3.83
N ASP A 682 -17.94 29.89 4.37
CA ASP A 682 -16.63 29.79 3.73
C ASP A 682 -16.15 28.32 3.70
N TYR A 683 -16.47 27.55 4.75
CA TYR A 683 -16.27 26.12 4.74
C TYR A 683 -17.11 25.43 3.65
N LEU A 684 -18.40 25.76 3.53
CA LEU A 684 -19.25 25.18 2.50
C LEU A 684 -18.73 25.52 1.09
N ALA A 685 -18.24 26.73 0.87
CA ALA A 685 -17.61 27.11 -0.39
C ALA A 685 -16.38 26.22 -0.69
N SER A 686 -15.50 26.03 0.29
CA SER A 686 -14.34 25.13 0.13
C SER A 686 -14.75 23.67 -0.11
N VAL A 687 -15.87 23.23 0.44
CA VAL A 687 -16.43 21.89 0.19
C VAL A 687 -16.90 21.74 -1.26
N MET A 688 -17.48 22.79 -1.85
CA MET A 688 -17.83 22.78 -3.27
C MET A 688 -16.59 22.69 -4.17
N ASP A 689 -15.51 23.39 -3.81
CA ASP A 689 -14.23 23.29 -4.49
C ASP A 689 -13.63 21.87 -4.37
N ASN A 690 -13.73 21.23 -3.20
CA ASN A 690 -13.30 19.85 -3.02
C ASN A 690 -14.07 18.86 -3.89
N ILE A 691 -15.38 19.10 -4.13
CA ILE A 691 -16.15 18.30 -5.09
C ILE A 691 -15.59 18.51 -6.50
N ALA A 692 -15.30 19.76 -6.90
CA ALA A 692 -14.72 20.05 -8.20
C ALA A 692 -13.35 19.36 -8.38
N GLU A 693 -12.50 19.40 -7.38
CA GLU A 693 -11.21 18.70 -7.35
C GLU A 693 -11.39 17.18 -7.52
N ALA A 694 -12.36 16.58 -6.83
CA ALA A 694 -12.65 15.15 -6.95
C ALA A 694 -13.11 14.75 -8.36
N PHE A 695 -13.73 15.67 -9.12
CA PHE A 695 -14.05 15.48 -10.53
C PHE A 695 -12.91 15.86 -11.49
N GLY A 696 -11.79 16.39 -11.00
CA GLY A 696 -10.68 16.90 -11.80
C GLY A 696 -10.95 18.25 -12.45
N PHE A 697 -11.90 19.05 -11.94
CA PHE A 697 -12.25 20.36 -12.46
C PHE A 697 -11.73 21.50 -11.59
N PRO A 698 -11.36 22.65 -12.19
CA PRO A 698 -10.85 23.79 -11.44
C PRO A 698 -11.94 24.59 -10.70
N GLU A 699 -13.23 24.39 -11.00
CA GLU A 699 -14.34 25.12 -10.38
C GLU A 699 -15.65 24.30 -10.33
N PRO A 700 -16.49 24.50 -9.30
CA PRO A 700 -17.72 23.71 -9.08
C PRO A 700 -18.77 23.80 -10.20
N LYS A 701 -18.84 24.91 -10.93
CA LYS A 701 -19.75 25.09 -12.04
C LYS A 701 -19.52 24.10 -13.19
N LEU A 702 -18.26 23.65 -13.37
CA LEU A 702 -17.94 22.65 -14.39
C LEU A 702 -18.47 21.26 -14.01
N VAL A 703 -18.57 20.97 -12.70
CA VAL A 703 -19.24 19.74 -12.25
C VAL A 703 -20.72 19.76 -12.63
N CYS A 704 -21.42 20.90 -12.45
CA CYS A 704 -22.82 21.01 -12.84
C CYS A 704 -22.99 20.72 -14.34
N ALA A 705 -22.18 21.35 -15.18
CA ALA A 705 -22.19 21.13 -16.63
C ALA A 705 -21.90 19.68 -17.00
N TYR A 706 -20.90 19.07 -16.34
CA TYR A 706 -20.54 17.67 -16.55
C TYR A 706 -21.71 16.72 -16.19
N LEU A 707 -22.37 16.92 -15.05
CA LEU A 707 -23.50 16.08 -14.63
C LEU A 707 -24.67 16.17 -15.63
N ASP A 708 -24.93 17.36 -16.20
CA ASP A 708 -25.95 17.57 -17.25
C ASP A 708 -25.54 16.86 -18.55
N GLU A 709 -24.30 16.99 -18.97
CA GLU A 709 -23.78 16.29 -20.15
C GLU A 709 -23.78 14.77 -19.96
N LEU A 710 -23.35 14.27 -18.80
CA LEU A 710 -23.37 12.86 -18.47
C LEU A 710 -24.78 12.28 -18.53
N TYR A 711 -25.76 13.00 -17.98
CA TYR A 711 -27.16 12.59 -18.00
C TYR A 711 -27.69 12.49 -19.44
N LYS A 712 -27.36 13.46 -20.31
CA LYS A 712 -27.70 13.46 -21.73
C LYS A 712 -26.96 12.36 -22.49
N ARG A 713 -25.64 12.22 -22.30
CA ARG A 713 -24.80 11.17 -22.92
C ARG A 713 -25.33 9.78 -22.65
N LEU A 714 -25.84 9.55 -21.45
CA LEU A 714 -26.41 8.26 -21.05
C LEU A 714 -27.86 8.09 -21.49
N ASN A 715 -28.43 9.07 -22.22
CA ASN A 715 -29.81 9.05 -22.74
C ASN A 715 -30.83 8.73 -21.64
N MET A 716 -30.81 9.50 -20.55
CA MET A 716 -31.73 9.34 -19.43
C MET A 716 -32.94 10.24 -19.64
N SER A 717 -34.16 9.74 -19.36
CA SER A 717 -35.39 10.45 -19.52
C SER A 717 -35.81 11.23 -18.27
N THR A 718 -36.38 12.41 -18.45
CA THR A 718 -36.97 13.18 -17.35
C THR A 718 -38.50 13.10 -17.46
N PRO A 719 -39.26 12.70 -16.43
CA PRO A 719 -40.68 12.69 -16.43
C PRO A 719 -41.21 14.12 -16.38
N SER A 720 -42.44 14.34 -16.87
CA SER A 720 -43.19 15.59 -16.70
C SER A 720 -44.20 15.44 -15.56
N ALA A 721 -44.50 16.55 -14.87
CA ALA A 721 -45.44 16.59 -13.77
C ALA A 721 -46.56 17.63 -14.02
N ASN A 722 -47.71 17.38 -13.41
CA ASN A 722 -48.81 18.34 -13.30
C ASN A 722 -48.83 19.00 -11.91
N GLU A 723 -49.64 20.05 -11.74
CA GLU A 723 -49.72 20.81 -10.49
C GLU A 723 -50.06 19.96 -9.25
N ALA A 724 -50.91 18.95 -9.38
CA ALA A 724 -51.25 18.07 -8.27
C ALA A 724 -50.08 17.16 -7.88
N GLU A 725 -49.26 16.75 -8.85
CA GLU A 725 -48.05 15.95 -8.61
C GLU A 725 -46.95 16.82 -7.98
N TYR A 726 -46.78 18.09 -8.37
CA TYR A 726 -45.86 19.00 -7.68
C TYR A 726 -46.22 19.16 -6.20
N MET A 727 -47.50 19.40 -5.90
CA MET A 727 -47.98 19.48 -4.51
C MET A 727 -47.72 18.19 -3.74
N LEU A 728 -47.92 17.03 -4.38
CA LEU A 728 -47.66 15.70 -3.75
C LEU A 728 -46.19 15.50 -3.51
N LEU A 729 -45.34 15.81 -4.47
CA LEU A 729 -43.89 15.71 -4.35
C LEU A 729 -43.36 16.58 -3.20
N THR A 730 -43.71 17.84 -3.17
CA THR A 730 -43.31 18.82 -2.17
C THR A 730 -43.75 18.43 -0.76
N SER A 731 -45.01 17.96 -0.61
CA SER A 731 -45.54 17.55 0.70
C SER A 731 -44.96 16.24 1.22
N SER A 732 -44.39 15.42 0.36
CA SER A 732 -43.84 14.10 0.72
C SER A 732 -42.39 14.11 1.24
N VAL A 733 -41.70 15.24 1.11
CA VAL A 733 -40.29 15.31 1.56
C VAL A 733 -40.21 15.28 3.08
N ASN A 734 -39.43 14.33 3.59
CA ASN A 734 -39.22 14.18 5.03
C ASN A 734 -38.25 15.24 5.56
N VAL A 735 -38.76 16.17 6.37
CA VAL A 735 -38.04 17.31 6.95
C VAL A 735 -36.87 16.87 7.82
N ASP A 736 -36.96 15.71 8.51
CA ASP A 736 -35.89 15.20 9.37
C ASP A 736 -34.65 14.82 8.54
N ARG A 737 -34.80 14.40 7.30
CA ARG A 737 -33.69 14.08 6.39
C ARG A 737 -33.01 15.31 5.81
N LEU A 738 -33.67 16.48 5.86
CA LEU A 738 -33.09 17.75 5.41
C LEU A 738 -32.09 18.31 6.44
N LYS A 739 -32.11 17.83 7.68
CA LYS A 739 -31.18 18.28 8.75
C LYS A 739 -29.70 18.04 8.41
N ASN A 740 -29.41 17.10 7.53
CA ASN A 740 -28.06 16.81 7.08
C ASN A 740 -27.59 17.70 5.91
N HIS A 741 -28.51 18.47 5.33
CA HIS A 741 -28.22 19.33 4.18
C HIS A 741 -27.65 20.68 4.67
N PRO A 742 -26.56 21.20 4.06
CA PRO A 742 -25.85 22.37 4.59
C PRO A 742 -26.55 23.72 4.34
N ILE A 743 -27.61 23.74 3.52
CA ILE A 743 -28.40 24.93 3.22
C ILE A 743 -29.86 24.66 3.59
N ALA A 744 -30.50 25.62 4.24
CA ALA A 744 -31.91 25.48 4.63
C ALA A 744 -32.82 25.39 3.39
N LEU A 745 -33.67 24.38 3.38
CA LEU A 745 -34.69 24.17 2.32
C LEU A 745 -36.07 24.29 2.96
N ASP A 746 -36.78 25.34 2.63
CA ASP A 746 -38.19 25.50 2.95
C ASP A 746 -39.07 24.86 1.88
N ARG A 747 -40.40 24.85 2.12
CA ARG A 747 -41.35 24.20 1.23
C ARG A 747 -41.38 24.85 -0.15
N ASP A 748 -41.31 26.19 -0.24
CA ASP A 748 -41.38 26.94 -1.50
C ASP A 748 -40.13 26.69 -2.35
N THR A 749 -38.97 26.58 -1.70
CA THR A 749 -37.72 26.22 -2.36
C THR A 749 -37.76 24.80 -2.92
N ILE A 750 -38.28 23.83 -2.14
CA ILE A 750 -38.45 22.46 -2.60
C ILE A 750 -39.40 22.37 -3.81
N ASP A 751 -40.49 23.10 -3.77
CA ASP A 751 -41.47 23.21 -4.86
C ASP A 751 -40.80 23.76 -6.13
N SER A 752 -40.09 24.87 -6.00
CA SER A 752 -39.33 25.47 -7.09
C SER A 752 -38.28 24.51 -7.70
N LEU A 753 -37.59 23.74 -6.85
CA LEU A 753 -36.66 22.74 -7.31
C LEU A 753 -37.34 21.62 -8.10
N TYR A 754 -38.51 21.14 -7.67
CA TYR A 754 -39.25 20.12 -8.44
C TYR A 754 -39.74 20.69 -9.79
N HIS A 755 -40.18 21.93 -9.85
CA HIS A 755 -40.50 22.56 -11.12
C HIS A 755 -39.29 22.66 -12.06
N LYS A 756 -38.09 22.96 -11.50
CA LYS A 756 -36.85 22.96 -12.28
C LYS A 756 -36.46 21.56 -12.74
N ILE A 757 -36.68 20.52 -11.93
CA ILE A 757 -36.40 19.13 -12.27
C ILE A 757 -37.28 18.58 -13.38
N LEU A 758 -38.58 18.85 -13.32
CA LEU A 758 -39.61 18.21 -14.14
C LEU A 758 -40.23 19.14 -15.21
N GLY A 759 -39.96 20.46 -15.16
CA GLY A 759 -40.54 21.46 -16.03
C GLY A 759 -39.83 21.70 -17.36
N ASN A 760 -38.69 21.11 -17.61
CA ASN A 760 -37.82 21.40 -18.76
C ASN A 760 -38.18 20.65 -20.06
N SER A 761 -39.44 20.26 -20.27
CA SER A 761 -39.86 19.63 -21.54
C SER A 761 -40.02 20.62 -22.72
N GLU A 762 -39.83 21.93 -22.54
CA GLU A 762 -40.00 22.94 -23.60
C GLU A 762 -38.67 23.54 -24.14
N LEU A 763 -37.49 23.10 -23.70
CA LEU A 763 -36.19 23.63 -24.16
C LEU A 763 -35.34 22.65 -25.01
N GLU A 764 -35.90 21.52 -25.44
CA GLU A 764 -35.24 20.56 -26.33
C GLU A 764 -36.02 20.38 -27.66
N ALA A 765 -36.45 21.46 -28.30
CA ALA A 765 -36.98 21.47 -29.69
C ALA A 765 -36.05 22.27 -30.62
#